data_ba7215e6609454903d115498c9d92c18
#
_entry.id   ba7215e6609454903d115498c9d92c18
#
_cell.length_a   1.000
_cell.length_b   1.000
_cell.length_c   1.000
_cell.angle_alpha   90.00
_cell.angle_beta   90.00
_cell.angle_gamma   90.00
#
_symmetry.space_group_name_H-M   'P 1'
#
loop_
_entity.id
_entity.type
_entity.pdbx_description
1 polymer ?
#
loop_
_entity_poly.entity_id
_entity_poly.type
_entity_poly.pdbx_seq_one_letter_code
_entity_poly.pdbx_strand_id
1 'polypeptide(L)'
;MKKQISKIFSSDGELSKNIKGFKPRAEQLEMAQSVGYAIQNKRPLIVEAGTGTGKTFAYLAPALIAGKKTIISTGSKNLQDQLFSRDLPAIKKALNYSGKIALLKGRSNYLCLERLDQVIAQGVLGDKSVLADLSKVRKWNNATKTGDLTECIELAEDSPILPQLTSTAESCLGTDCPNYAECYVAQARKKALNADLVVVNHHLFFADMAVKESGFGELIPNAEVIIFDEAHQLPDIASQYFGQSLTSRQLFDLCKDINIVYRTELKDMPQLGTTADTLLKVIQDFRLLLGEGNQRGNWRELFKQSAVKKSVELLQEKIEFLSEVIKIALGRSQTLDSIFERTESIKNQLMRLCDTAIVGYCYWYESMGRQFGLHITPLTVADKFGEQLNNKEAAWIFTSATLEVGGTFNHFCQRLGIEQAEQKILHSPFDYPNQSLLCVPRYLPATNQNNTLQALGEMLLPIIEANKGRCFVLCTSYLMMRGLAEYFREKSELSILLQGDMPKAKLLEQFIHETHSVLVATSSFWEGVDVRGDALSLVIIDKLPFTAPDEPLLKARIEDCRLQGGDPFNDIQIPEAVITLKQGVGRLIRDVTDRGAVIICDNRLVMRNYGETFLKSLPNSTRTRDLNKVVQFLQNEKMD
;
A
#
# COMPACT_ATOMS: atom_id res chain seq x y z
N MET A 1 -10.03 28.61 17.09
CA MET A 1 -9.85 27.15 16.91
C MET A 1 -9.31 26.47 18.17
N LYS A 2 -8.16 26.84 18.78
CA LYS A 2 -7.57 26.16 19.95
C LYS A 2 -8.56 25.95 21.12
N LYS A 3 -9.27 27.00 21.58
CA LYS A 3 -10.27 26.88 22.65
C LYS A 3 -11.42 25.95 22.30
N GLN A 4 -11.88 25.96 21.06
CA GLN A 4 -12.94 25.09 20.57
C GLN A 4 -12.49 23.62 20.54
N ILE A 5 -11.28 23.35 20.07
CA ILE A 5 -10.68 22.00 20.08
C ILE A 5 -10.57 21.49 21.53
N SER A 6 -10.07 22.32 22.47
CA SER A 6 -9.96 21.92 23.87
C SER A 6 -11.32 21.57 24.50
N LYS A 7 -12.37 22.27 24.13
CA LYS A 7 -13.73 21.97 24.60
C LYS A 7 -14.24 20.63 24.02
N ILE A 8 -14.02 20.38 22.72
CA ILE A 8 -14.48 19.17 22.05
C ILE A 8 -13.87 17.90 22.66
N PHE A 9 -12.57 17.96 23.01
CA PHE A 9 -11.82 16.83 23.55
C PHE A 9 -11.86 16.74 25.09
N SER A 10 -12.60 17.61 25.78
CA SER A 10 -12.74 17.55 27.24
C SER A 10 -13.64 16.39 27.70
N SER A 11 -13.64 16.09 29.00
CA SER A 11 -14.49 15.07 29.60
C SER A 11 -15.99 15.33 29.45
N ASP A 12 -16.36 16.60 29.36
CA ASP A 12 -17.72 17.10 29.15
C ASP A 12 -17.95 17.61 27.72
N GLY A 13 -17.00 17.34 26.81
CA GLY A 13 -17.02 17.76 25.42
C GLY A 13 -17.93 16.93 24.53
N GLU A 14 -18.08 17.40 23.29
CA GLU A 14 -18.95 16.80 22.29
C GLU A 14 -18.57 15.35 21.96
N LEU A 15 -17.25 15.02 21.94
CA LEU A 15 -16.79 13.66 21.67
C LEU A 15 -17.13 12.71 22.83
N SER A 16 -16.92 13.14 24.07
CA SER A 16 -17.21 12.34 25.26
C SER A 16 -18.71 12.07 25.41
N LYS A 17 -19.57 13.01 25.01
CA LYS A 17 -21.04 12.87 25.09
C LYS A 17 -21.62 11.98 23.98
N ASN A 18 -21.05 12.04 22.78
CA ASN A 18 -21.69 11.46 21.60
C ASN A 18 -21.02 10.19 21.06
N ILE A 19 -19.78 9.89 21.51
CA ILE A 19 -19.04 8.69 21.07
C ILE A 19 -18.90 7.73 22.25
N LYS A 20 -19.56 6.59 22.13
CA LYS A 20 -19.51 5.54 23.17
C LYS A 20 -18.08 5.04 23.38
N GLY A 21 -17.60 5.07 24.63
CA GLY A 21 -16.26 4.61 24.99
C GLY A 21 -15.13 5.61 24.70
N PHE A 22 -15.43 6.82 24.24
CA PHE A 22 -14.43 7.86 24.10
C PHE A 22 -13.90 8.26 25.48
N LYS A 23 -12.57 8.29 25.61
CA LYS A 23 -11.86 8.79 26.81
C LYS A 23 -10.89 9.86 26.37
N PRO A 24 -10.95 11.09 26.94
CA PRO A 24 -9.98 12.14 26.67
C PRO A 24 -8.55 11.68 26.97
N ARG A 25 -7.62 12.04 26.07
CA ARG A 25 -6.18 11.76 26.21
C ARG A 25 -5.41 13.04 25.92
N ALA A 26 -4.38 13.30 26.70
CA ALA A 26 -3.57 14.51 26.56
C ALA A 26 -2.88 14.58 25.19
N GLU A 27 -2.32 13.48 24.74
CA GLU A 27 -1.63 13.35 23.46
C GLU A 27 -2.59 13.58 22.27
N GLN A 28 -3.83 13.08 22.37
CA GLN A 28 -4.85 13.29 21.35
C GLN A 28 -5.24 14.78 21.26
N LEU A 29 -5.41 15.44 22.40
CA LEU A 29 -5.69 16.87 22.44
C LEU A 29 -4.51 17.69 21.89
N GLU A 30 -3.27 17.36 22.25
CA GLU A 30 -2.07 18.03 21.75
C GLU A 30 -1.98 17.89 20.23
N MET A 31 -2.18 16.68 19.69
CA MET A 31 -2.23 16.45 18.25
C MET A 31 -3.30 17.32 17.59
N ALA A 32 -4.53 17.30 18.12
CA ALA A 32 -5.64 18.07 17.54
C ALA A 32 -5.37 19.58 17.55
N GLN A 33 -4.72 20.10 18.60
CA GLN A 33 -4.32 21.50 18.67
C GLN A 33 -3.22 21.85 17.65
N SER A 34 -2.22 20.96 17.46
CA SER A 34 -1.15 21.14 16.46
C SER A 34 -1.73 21.10 15.05
N VAL A 35 -2.62 20.15 14.75
CA VAL A 35 -3.33 20.10 13.45
C VAL A 35 -4.14 21.38 13.23
N GLY A 36 -4.90 21.82 14.23
CA GLY A 36 -5.66 23.07 14.14
C GLY A 36 -4.79 24.29 13.90
N TYR A 37 -3.61 24.35 14.53
CA TYR A 37 -2.64 25.42 14.30
C TYR A 37 -2.05 25.38 12.89
N ALA A 38 -1.67 24.20 12.41
CA ALA A 38 -1.16 24.00 11.05
C ALA A 38 -2.19 24.44 9.99
N ILE A 39 -3.47 24.07 10.16
CA ILE A 39 -4.56 24.47 9.27
C ILE A 39 -4.75 26.01 9.24
N GLN A 40 -4.72 26.65 10.41
CA GLN A 40 -4.89 28.10 10.49
C GLN A 40 -3.75 28.88 9.83
N ASN A 41 -2.53 28.38 9.96
CA ASN A 41 -1.33 29.07 9.51
C ASN A 41 -0.80 28.56 8.16
N LYS A 42 -1.47 27.58 7.53
CA LYS A 42 -1.05 26.94 6.28
C LYS A 42 0.41 26.46 6.34
N ARG A 43 0.77 25.78 7.44
CA ARG A 43 2.13 25.27 7.66
C ARG A 43 2.15 23.76 7.57
N PRO A 44 3.21 23.17 7.01
CA PRO A 44 3.41 21.74 7.08
C PRO A 44 3.59 21.26 8.52
N LEU A 45 2.96 20.14 8.86
CA LEU A 45 3.04 19.50 10.17
C LEU A 45 3.32 18.01 10.00
N ILE A 46 4.33 17.50 10.68
CA ILE A 46 4.65 16.08 10.77
C ILE A 46 4.38 15.60 12.20
N VAL A 47 3.51 14.61 12.34
CA VAL A 47 3.17 14.06 13.66
C VAL A 47 3.36 12.55 13.65
N GLU A 48 4.29 12.06 14.45
CA GLU A 48 4.22 10.67 14.90
C GLU A 48 3.35 10.59 16.14
N ALA A 49 2.29 9.79 16.08
CA ALA A 49 1.44 9.53 17.23
C ALA A 49 1.33 8.03 17.43
N GLY A 50 1.84 7.53 18.54
CA GLY A 50 1.88 6.13 18.88
C GLY A 50 0.50 5.45 18.85
N THR A 51 0.47 4.13 18.83
CA THR A 51 -0.78 3.37 18.88
C THR A 51 -1.61 3.77 20.10
N GLY A 52 -2.94 3.79 19.95
CA GLY A 52 -3.83 4.15 21.05
C GLY A 52 -4.05 5.65 21.28
N THR A 53 -3.28 6.55 20.68
CA THR A 53 -3.48 8.01 20.82
C THR A 53 -4.82 8.51 20.27
N GLY A 54 -5.47 7.77 19.37
CA GLY A 54 -6.71 8.20 18.71
C GLY A 54 -6.48 9.21 17.59
N LYS A 55 -5.41 9.02 16.79
CA LYS A 55 -4.99 9.85 15.64
C LYS A 55 -6.15 10.33 14.78
N THR A 56 -7.03 9.41 14.40
CA THR A 56 -8.13 9.68 13.47
C THR A 56 -9.00 10.85 13.93
N PHE A 57 -9.49 10.83 15.15
CA PHE A 57 -10.30 11.93 15.68
C PHE A 57 -9.47 13.20 15.92
N ALA A 58 -8.18 13.06 16.24
CA ALA A 58 -7.29 14.18 16.47
C ALA A 58 -7.04 15.03 15.21
N TYR A 59 -7.06 14.43 14.01
CA TYR A 59 -6.98 15.21 12.78
C TYR A 59 -8.35 15.53 12.18
N LEU A 60 -9.37 14.68 12.36
CA LEU A 60 -10.71 14.92 11.81
C LEU A 60 -11.41 16.09 12.46
N ALA A 61 -11.39 16.20 13.79
CA ALA A 61 -12.10 17.28 14.48
C ALA A 61 -11.63 18.67 14.03
N PRO A 62 -10.33 19.03 14.06
CA PRO A 62 -9.88 20.33 13.57
C PRO A 62 -10.14 20.54 12.08
N ALA A 63 -10.07 19.49 11.24
CA ALA A 63 -10.38 19.59 9.81
C ALA A 63 -11.85 19.98 9.56
N LEU A 64 -12.78 19.32 10.25
CA LEU A 64 -14.21 19.63 10.14
C LEU A 64 -14.55 21.01 10.70
N ILE A 65 -13.95 21.40 11.83
CA ILE A 65 -14.18 22.72 12.44
C ILE A 65 -13.65 23.86 11.57
N ALA A 66 -12.57 23.63 10.84
CA ALA A 66 -11.97 24.64 9.97
C ALA A 66 -12.90 25.06 8.84
N GLY A 67 -13.84 24.22 8.43
CA GLY A 67 -14.77 24.49 7.33
C GLY A 67 -14.09 24.72 5.98
N LYS A 68 -12.86 24.23 5.83
CA LYS A 68 -12.05 24.35 4.61
C LYS A 68 -12.16 23.10 3.78
N LYS A 69 -12.02 23.24 2.46
CA LYS A 69 -12.00 22.10 1.57
C LYS A 69 -10.82 21.20 1.91
N THR A 70 -11.12 19.94 2.29
CA THR A 70 -10.15 19.02 2.89
C THR A 70 -10.05 17.75 2.07
N ILE A 71 -8.82 17.30 1.82
CA ILE A 71 -8.52 15.94 1.34
C ILE A 71 -7.88 15.15 2.48
N ILE A 72 -8.39 13.93 2.70
CA ILE A 72 -7.75 12.96 3.58
C ILE A 72 -7.31 11.78 2.73
N SER A 73 -6.01 11.55 2.71
CA SER A 73 -5.39 10.45 1.98
C SER A 73 -4.92 9.38 2.96
N THR A 74 -5.28 8.12 2.71
CA THR A 74 -4.93 6.97 3.57
C THR A 74 -4.04 5.96 2.84
N GLY A 75 -3.32 5.12 3.59
CA GLY A 75 -2.37 4.16 3.03
C GLY A 75 -3.02 2.97 2.30
N SER A 76 -4.24 2.58 2.66
CA SER A 76 -4.89 1.39 2.09
C SER A 76 -6.39 1.58 1.86
N LYS A 77 -6.97 0.73 0.97
CA LYS A 77 -8.42 0.72 0.71
C LYS A 77 -9.22 0.42 1.97
N ASN A 78 -8.77 -0.53 2.79
CA ASN A 78 -9.47 -0.91 4.02
C ASN A 78 -9.51 0.24 5.03
N LEU A 79 -8.41 0.98 5.20
CA LEU A 79 -8.37 2.17 6.04
C LEU A 79 -9.26 3.29 5.47
N GLN A 80 -9.29 3.45 4.15
CA GLN A 80 -10.17 4.38 3.46
C GLN A 80 -11.65 4.07 3.73
N ASP A 81 -12.04 2.81 3.60
CA ASP A 81 -13.41 2.35 3.86
C ASP A 81 -13.78 2.48 5.34
N GLN A 82 -12.87 2.11 6.26
CA GLN A 82 -13.05 2.28 7.70
C GLN A 82 -13.25 3.75 8.08
N LEU A 83 -12.42 4.63 7.57
CA LEU A 83 -12.51 6.07 7.82
C LEU A 83 -13.86 6.62 7.34
N PHE A 84 -14.27 6.25 6.13
CA PHE A 84 -15.49 6.75 5.50
C PHE A 84 -16.77 6.19 6.10
N SER A 85 -16.81 4.87 6.38
CA SER A 85 -18.02 4.18 6.84
C SER A 85 -18.24 4.22 8.36
N ARG A 86 -17.16 4.37 9.15
CA ARG A 86 -17.24 4.30 10.61
C ARG A 86 -16.84 5.62 11.30
N ASP A 87 -15.63 6.10 11.03
CA ASP A 87 -15.02 7.16 11.84
C ASP A 87 -15.60 8.55 11.47
N LEU A 88 -15.73 8.86 10.18
CA LEU A 88 -16.34 10.10 9.71
C LEU A 88 -17.83 10.25 10.10
N PRO A 89 -18.70 9.24 9.94
CA PRO A 89 -20.09 9.35 10.43
C PRO A 89 -20.18 9.58 11.94
N ALA A 90 -19.33 8.93 12.73
CA ALA A 90 -19.31 9.10 14.19
C ALA A 90 -18.97 10.53 14.59
N ILE A 91 -17.87 11.08 14.05
CA ILE A 91 -17.44 12.44 14.38
C ILE A 91 -18.35 13.51 13.76
N LYS A 92 -18.86 13.27 12.55
CA LYS A 92 -19.84 14.15 11.90
C LYS A 92 -21.09 14.33 12.78
N LYS A 93 -21.61 13.22 13.31
CA LYS A 93 -22.75 13.24 14.26
C LYS A 93 -22.37 13.95 15.57
N ALA A 94 -21.20 13.64 16.13
CA ALA A 94 -20.75 14.22 17.40
C ALA A 94 -20.60 15.75 17.34
N LEU A 95 -20.12 16.28 16.21
CA LEU A 95 -19.89 17.72 16.01
C LEU A 95 -21.05 18.44 15.29
N ASN A 96 -22.16 17.78 14.97
CA ASN A 96 -23.27 18.32 14.18
C ASN A 96 -22.78 18.94 12.84
N TYR A 97 -21.81 18.29 12.18
CA TYR A 97 -21.26 18.79 10.95
C TYR A 97 -22.22 18.56 9.77
N SER A 98 -22.61 19.63 9.06
CA SER A 98 -23.56 19.60 7.95
C SER A 98 -22.91 19.47 6.58
N GLY A 99 -21.58 19.64 6.48
CA GLY A 99 -20.85 19.59 5.22
C GLY A 99 -20.95 18.25 4.49
N LYS A 100 -20.70 18.28 3.19
CA LYS A 100 -20.73 17.11 2.31
C LYS A 100 -19.41 16.36 2.39
N ILE A 101 -19.49 15.05 2.53
CA ILE A 101 -18.33 14.16 2.57
C ILE A 101 -18.45 13.18 1.40
N ALA A 102 -17.35 12.95 0.69
CA ALA A 102 -17.29 11.99 -0.41
C ALA A 102 -16.12 11.03 -0.25
N LEU A 103 -16.32 9.81 -0.73
CA LEU A 103 -15.29 8.80 -0.95
C LEU A 103 -14.97 8.74 -2.43
N LEU A 104 -13.69 8.78 -2.78
CA LEU A 104 -13.26 8.58 -4.15
C LEU A 104 -12.15 7.52 -4.20
N LYS A 105 -12.42 6.45 -4.91
CA LYS A 105 -11.46 5.38 -5.17
C LYS A 105 -10.88 5.50 -6.59
N GLY A 106 -9.80 4.80 -6.85
CA GLY A 106 -9.26 4.66 -8.19
C GLY A 106 -10.25 3.96 -9.12
N ARG A 107 -10.22 4.30 -10.40
CA ARG A 107 -11.11 3.81 -11.45
C ARG A 107 -11.27 2.29 -11.48
N SER A 108 -10.20 1.55 -11.26
CA SER A 108 -10.19 0.08 -11.20
C SER A 108 -10.97 -0.53 -10.03
N ASN A 109 -11.56 0.27 -9.15
CA ASN A 109 -12.43 -0.21 -8.08
C ASN A 109 -13.92 -0.11 -8.43
N TYR A 110 -14.26 0.52 -9.57
CA TYR A 110 -15.64 0.68 -10.00
C TYR A 110 -15.96 -0.20 -11.20
N LEU A 111 -17.20 -0.70 -11.23
CA LEU A 111 -17.73 -1.39 -12.40
C LEU A 111 -17.76 -0.41 -13.59
N CYS A 112 -17.19 -0.84 -14.72
CA CYS A 112 -17.30 -0.14 -15.99
C CYS A 112 -18.44 -0.75 -16.79
N LEU A 113 -19.50 0.02 -17.05
CA LEU A 113 -20.66 -0.45 -17.78
C LEU A 113 -20.29 -0.83 -19.22
N GLU A 114 -19.47 -0.04 -19.89
CA GLU A 114 -18.96 -0.34 -21.23
C GLU A 114 -18.20 -1.68 -21.29
N ARG A 115 -17.33 -1.95 -20.31
CA ARG A 115 -16.63 -3.23 -20.22
C ARG A 115 -17.59 -4.39 -19.90
N LEU A 116 -18.58 -4.16 -19.05
CA LEU A 116 -19.61 -5.14 -18.75
C LEU A 116 -20.39 -5.52 -20.02
N ASP A 117 -20.82 -4.53 -20.81
CA ASP A 117 -21.54 -4.75 -22.08
C ASP A 117 -20.68 -5.51 -23.09
N GLN A 118 -19.41 -5.15 -23.22
CA GLN A 118 -18.45 -5.85 -24.07
C GLN A 118 -18.28 -7.32 -23.66
N VAL A 119 -18.14 -7.60 -22.36
CA VAL A 119 -18.01 -8.98 -21.84
C VAL A 119 -19.28 -9.79 -22.09
N ILE A 120 -20.45 -9.17 -21.98
CA ILE A 120 -21.74 -9.83 -22.26
C ILE A 120 -21.88 -10.13 -23.76
N ALA A 121 -21.55 -9.17 -24.64
CA ALA A 121 -21.68 -9.31 -26.07
C ALA A 121 -20.74 -10.34 -26.69
N GLN A 122 -19.54 -10.46 -26.17
CA GLN A 122 -18.51 -11.39 -26.68
C GLN A 122 -18.67 -12.84 -26.19
N GLY A 123 -19.49 -13.04 -25.16
CA GLY A 123 -19.48 -14.28 -24.40
C GLY A 123 -18.19 -14.43 -23.58
N VAL A 124 -18.30 -14.94 -22.37
CA VAL A 124 -17.12 -15.13 -21.50
C VAL A 124 -16.28 -16.28 -22.05
N LEU A 125 -15.08 -15.98 -22.51
CA LEU A 125 -14.04 -16.98 -22.74
C LEU A 125 -13.44 -17.32 -21.37
N GLY A 126 -13.94 -18.34 -20.69
CA GLY A 126 -13.44 -18.72 -19.39
C GLY A 126 -14.18 -19.90 -18.75
N ASP A 127 -13.68 -20.34 -17.60
CA ASP A 127 -14.25 -21.41 -16.81
C ASP A 127 -15.67 -21.06 -16.28
N LYS A 128 -16.42 -22.10 -15.89
CA LYS A 128 -17.77 -21.97 -15.29
C LYS A 128 -17.81 -21.00 -14.09
N SER A 129 -16.70 -20.86 -13.36
CA SER A 129 -16.54 -19.93 -12.23
C SER A 129 -16.67 -18.46 -12.68
N VAL A 130 -16.05 -18.09 -13.80
CA VAL A 130 -16.09 -16.72 -14.35
C VAL A 130 -17.50 -16.35 -14.82
N LEU A 131 -18.24 -17.30 -15.41
CA LEU A 131 -19.65 -17.13 -15.77
C LEU A 131 -20.56 -16.92 -14.55
N ALA A 132 -20.31 -17.67 -13.47
CA ALA A 132 -21.06 -17.52 -12.22
C ALA A 132 -20.80 -16.12 -11.61
N ASP A 133 -19.56 -15.67 -11.59
CA ASP A 133 -19.18 -14.36 -11.08
C ASP A 133 -19.78 -13.23 -11.94
N LEU A 134 -19.81 -13.35 -13.27
CA LEU A 134 -20.50 -12.39 -14.14
C LEU A 134 -22.00 -12.28 -13.81
N SER A 135 -22.65 -13.41 -13.53
CA SER A 135 -24.07 -13.41 -13.13
C SER A 135 -24.30 -12.68 -11.82
N LYS A 136 -23.42 -12.86 -10.82
CA LYS A 136 -23.47 -12.14 -9.55
C LYS A 136 -23.33 -10.64 -9.77
N VAL A 137 -22.32 -10.21 -10.53
CA VAL A 137 -22.08 -8.78 -10.82
C VAL A 137 -23.26 -8.17 -11.57
N ARG A 138 -23.86 -8.84 -12.56
CA ARG A 138 -25.05 -8.35 -13.27
C ARG A 138 -26.23 -8.14 -12.32
N LYS A 139 -26.50 -9.10 -11.43
CA LYS A 139 -27.57 -8.97 -10.43
C LYS A 139 -27.30 -7.80 -9.48
N TRP A 140 -26.06 -7.68 -9.00
CA TRP A 140 -25.65 -6.61 -8.10
C TRP A 140 -25.69 -5.23 -8.79
N ASN A 141 -25.34 -5.13 -10.07
CA ASN A 141 -25.39 -3.88 -10.84
C ASN A 141 -26.78 -3.24 -10.85
N ASN A 142 -27.84 -4.03 -10.82
CA ASN A 142 -29.21 -3.52 -10.77
C ASN A 142 -29.58 -2.90 -9.41
N ALA A 143 -28.81 -3.16 -8.35
CA ALA A 143 -29.07 -2.70 -7.00
C ALA A 143 -28.09 -1.64 -6.51
N THR A 144 -26.86 -1.62 -7.03
CA THR A 144 -25.82 -0.68 -6.59
C THR A 144 -26.12 0.76 -7.03
N LYS A 145 -25.75 1.72 -6.17
CA LYS A 145 -25.79 3.15 -6.46
C LYS A 145 -24.40 3.76 -6.63
N THR A 146 -23.38 3.01 -6.31
CA THR A 146 -21.99 3.47 -6.28
C THR A 146 -21.15 2.83 -7.37
N GLY A 147 -21.48 1.60 -7.76
CA GLY A 147 -20.68 0.78 -8.64
C GLY A 147 -19.35 0.34 -8.04
N ASP A 148 -19.12 0.56 -6.73
CA ASP A 148 -17.92 0.13 -6.03
C ASP A 148 -17.92 -1.39 -5.85
N LEU A 149 -17.03 -2.08 -6.55
CA LEU A 149 -16.96 -3.54 -6.58
C LEU A 149 -16.69 -4.18 -5.21
N THR A 150 -16.14 -3.42 -4.26
CA THR A 150 -15.96 -3.91 -2.87
C THR A 150 -17.29 -4.12 -2.15
N GLU A 151 -18.38 -3.49 -2.60
CA GLU A 151 -19.73 -3.68 -2.09
C GLU A 151 -20.41 -4.97 -2.62
N CYS A 152 -19.84 -5.61 -3.64
CA CYS A 152 -20.33 -6.87 -4.19
C CYS A 152 -19.82 -8.07 -3.37
N ILE A 153 -20.40 -8.29 -2.19
CA ILE A 153 -19.96 -9.27 -1.18
C ILE A 153 -19.88 -10.71 -1.74
N GLU A 154 -20.73 -11.04 -2.73
CA GLU A 154 -20.74 -12.37 -3.36
C GLU A 154 -19.55 -12.62 -4.31
N LEU A 155 -18.79 -11.56 -4.64
CA LEU A 155 -17.63 -11.63 -5.55
C LEU A 155 -16.32 -11.69 -4.74
N ALA A 156 -15.47 -12.66 -5.06
CA ALA A 156 -14.16 -12.75 -4.43
C ALA A 156 -13.25 -11.59 -4.88
N GLU A 157 -12.44 -11.05 -3.95
CA GLU A 157 -11.52 -9.92 -4.23
C GLU A 157 -10.47 -10.26 -5.30
N ASP A 158 -10.14 -11.53 -5.47
CA ASP A 158 -9.19 -12.07 -6.45
C ASP A 158 -9.86 -12.69 -7.70
N SER A 159 -11.17 -12.46 -7.87
CA SER A 159 -11.90 -13.03 -8.99
C SER A 159 -11.29 -12.63 -10.35
N PRO A 160 -10.99 -13.58 -11.24
CA PRO A 160 -10.38 -13.32 -12.54
C PRO A 160 -11.29 -12.50 -13.49
N ILE A 161 -12.55 -12.28 -13.14
CA ILE A 161 -13.43 -11.41 -13.91
C ILE A 161 -13.19 -9.93 -13.65
N LEU A 162 -12.73 -9.53 -12.45
CA LEU A 162 -12.56 -8.13 -12.06
C LEU A 162 -11.76 -7.28 -13.06
N PRO A 163 -10.61 -7.75 -13.57
CA PRO A 163 -9.86 -7.00 -14.59
C PRO A 163 -10.61 -6.81 -15.92
N GLN A 164 -11.62 -7.63 -16.19
CA GLN A 164 -12.41 -7.55 -17.41
C GLN A 164 -13.58 -6.57 -17.28
N LEU A 165 -14.04 -6.32 -16.05
CA LEU A 165 -15.17 -5.45 -15.72
C LEU A 165 -14.77 -4.03 -15.31
N THR A 166 -13.48 -3.76 -15.18
CA THR A 166 -12.95 -2.46 -14.78
C THR A 166 -12.19 -1.80 -15.92
N SER A 167 -12.08 -0.47 -15.89
CA SER A 167 -11.27 0.29 -16.84
C SER A 167 -9.99 0.83 -16.20
N THR A 168 -8.97 1.03 -17.01
CA THR A 168 -7.75 1.78 -16.66
C THR A 168 -7.84 3.22 -17.18
N ALA A 169 -6.87 4.07 -16.85
CA ALA A 169 -6.79 5.41 -17.43
C ALA A 169 -6.68 5.35 -18.96
N GLU A 170 -5.93 4.37 -19.44
CA GLU A 170 -5.61 4.15 -20.85
C GLU A 170 -6.76 3.55 -21.66
N SER A 171 -7.62 2.75 -21.03
CA SER A 171 -8.71 2.04 -21.71
C SER A 171 -10.09 2.68 -21.56
N CYS A 172 -10.18 3.83 -20.87
CA CYS A 172 -11.44 4.53 -20.66
C CYS A 172 -11.65 5.59 -21.75
N LEU A 173 -12.81 5.53 -22.40
CA LEU A 173 -13.22 6.48 -23.45
C LEU A 173 -13.55 7.89 -22.93
N GLY A 174 -13.50 8.12 -21.61
CA GLY A 174 -13.78 9.44 -21.03
C GLY A 174 -15.21 9.93 -21.33
N THR A 175 -15.31 11.19 -21.76
CA THR A 175 -16.59 11.82 -22.13
C THR A 175 -17.23 11.23 -23.36
N ASP A 176 -16.45 10.56 -24.21
CA ASP A 176 -16.93 9.97 -25.46
C ASP A 176 -17.51 8.56 -25.27
N CYS A 177 -17.51 8.06 -24.02
CA CYS A 177 -18.07 6.76 -23.68
C CYS A 177 -19.62 6.77 -23.85
N PRO A 178 -20.21 5.80 -24.55
CA PRO A 178 -21.69 5.69 -24.69
C PRO A 178 -22.39 5.63 -23.32
N ASN A 179 -21.75 5.01 -22.33
CA ASN A 179 -22.27 4.86 -20.98
C ASN A 179 -21.84 5.98 -20.02
N TYR A 180 -21.36 7.14 -20.53
CA TYR A 180 -20.81 8.22 -19.68
C TYR A 180 -21.81 8.80 -18.69
N ALA A 181 -23.08 8.97 -19.09
CA ALA A 181 -24.11 9.52 -18.23
C ALA A 181 -24.37 8.68 -16.98
N GLU A 182 -24.25 7.35 -17.09
CA GLU A 182 -24.47 6.38 -16.02
C GLU A 182 -23.14 5.93 -15.37
N CYS A 183 -22.00 6.43 -15.85
CA CYS A 183 -20.67 6.02 -15.41
C CYS A 183 -20.44 6.26 -13.91
N TYR A 184 -20.20 5.20 -13.16
CA TYR A 184 -19.98 5.26 -11.72
C TYR A 184 -18.74 6.09 -11.34
N VAL A 185 -17.66 6.01 -12.12
CA VAL A 185 -16.46 6.83 -11.91
C VAL A 185 -16.73 8.31 -12.10
N ALA A 186 -17.48 8.68 -13.17
CA ALA A 186 -17.87 10.07 -13.44
C ALA A 186 -18.76 10.63 -12.32
N GLN A 187 -19.73 9.83 -11.86
CA GLN A 187 -20.59 10.21 -10.74
C GLN A 187 -19.82 10.35 -9.42
N ALA A 188 -18.89 9.43 -9.11
CA ALA A 188 -18.06 9.53 -7.91
C ALA A 188 -17.17 10.78 -7.94
N ARG A 189 -16.54 11.10 -9.07
CA ARG A 189 -15.77 12.34 -9.26
C ARG A 189 -16.63 13.59 -9.09
N LYS A 190 -17.81 13.62 -9.68
CA LYS A 190 -18.76 14.74 -9.53
C LYS A 190 -19.17 14.94 -8.07
N LYS A 191 -19.39 13.85 -7.31
CA LYS A 191 -19.65 13.92 -5.86
C LYS A 191 -18.45 14.47 -5.12
N ALA A 192 -17.23 14.03 -5.44
CA ALA A 192 -16.00 14.50 -4.80
C ALA A 192 -15.72 16.00 -5.08
N LEU A 193 -15.93 16.46 -6.31
CA LEU A 193 -15.77 17.90 -6.66
C LEU A 193 -16.69 18.81 -5.84
N ASN A 194 -17.92 18.33 -5.51
CA ASN A 194 -18.91 19.08 -4.76
C ASN A 194 -18.87 18.83 -3.24
N ALA A 195 -17.91 18.05 -2.76
CA ALA A 195 -17.76 17.77 -1.33
C ALA A 195 -16.84 18.77 -0.63
N ASP A 196 -17.11 18.99 0.67
CA ASP A 196 -16.26 19.80 1.55
C ASP A 196 -15.07 18.99 2.07
N LEU A 197 -15.25 17.66 2.21
CA LEU A 197 -14.22 16.70 2.60
C LEU A 197 -14.24 15.49 1.68
N VAL A 198 -13.08 15.14 1.13
CA VAL A 198 -12.90 13.99 0.24
C VAL A 198 -11.90 13.01 0.84
N VAL A 199 -12.30 11.74 0.93
CA VAL A 199 -11.40 10.65 1.33
C VAL A 199 -10.88 9.95 0.08
N VAL A 200 -9.57 9.84 -0.03
CA VAL A 200 -8.86 9.15 -1.11
C VAL A 200 -7.80 8.20 -0.53
N ASN A 201 -7.16 7.39 -1.35
CA ASN A 201 -5.93 6.72 -0.95
C ASN A 201 -4.69 7.43 -1.54
N HIS A 202 -3.50 7.11 -1.01
CA HIS A 202 -2.25 7.72 -1.46
C HIS A 202 -2.00 7.51 -2.95
N HIS A 203 -2.34 6.34 -3.48
CA HIS A 203 -2.19 6.04 -4.90
C HIS A 203 -3.01 6.98 -5.79
N LEU A 204 -4.27 7.25 -5.41
CA LEU A 204 -5.09 8.18 -6.19
C LEU A 204 -4.61 9.62 -6.05
N PHE A 205 -4.11 10.01 -4.88
CA PHE A 205 -3.53 11.33 -4.64
C PHE A 205 -2.33 11.59 -5.56
N PHE A 206 -1.37 10.65 -5.60
CA PHE A 206 -0.19 10.80 -6.46
C PHE A 206 -0.51 10.63 -7.95
N ALA A 207 -1.51 9.81 -8.30
CA ALA A 207 -2.01 9.75 -9.68
C ALA A 207 -2.58 11.10 -10.14
N ASP A 208 -3.29 11.81 -9.26
CA ASP A 208 -3.78 13.16 -9.53
C ASP A 208 -2.65 14.16 -9.71
N MET A 209 -1.63 14.12 -8.83
CA MET A 209 -0.45 14.97 -8.98
C MET A 209 0.23 14.77 -10.33
N ALA A 210 0.46 13.53 -10.74
CA ALA A 210 1.09 13.21 -12.03
C ALA A 210 0.25 13.70 -13.22
N VAL A 211 -1.08 13.59 -13.15
CA VAL A 211 -1.99 14.10 -14.18
C VAL A 211 -1.98 15.63 -14.23
N LYS A 212 -1.97 16.31 -13.10
CA LYS A 212 -1.88 17.77 -13.01
C LYS A 212 -0.56 18.30 -13.57
N GLU A 213 0.58 17.64 -13.28
CA GLU A 213 1.88 17.99 -13.88
C GLU A 213 1.87 17.90 -15.42
N SER A 214 1.17 16.90 -15.96
CA SER A 214 1.07 16.73 -17.41
C SER A 214 0.09 17.70 -18.09
N GLY A 215 -0.69 18.47 -17.32
CA GLY A 215 -1.67 19.43 -17.83
C GLY A 215 -2.97 18.81 -18.35
N PHE A 216 -3.18 17.50 -18.17
CA PHE A 216 -4.37 16.78 -18.68
C PHE A 216 -5.61 16.81 -17.74
N GLY A 217 -5.68 17.73 -16.80
CA GLY A 217 -6.82 17.90 -15.91
C GLY A 217 -6.58 17.44 -14.48
N GLU A 218 -7.64 17.21 -13.71
CA GLU A 218 -7.59 16.82 -12.31
C GLU A 218 -8.50 15.62 -12.02
N LEU A 219 -8.04 14.72 -11.16
CA LEU A 219 -8.82 13.57 -10.70
C LEU A 219 -9.55 13.87 -9.39
N ILE A 220 -8.91 14.66 -8.51
CA ILE A 220 -9.43 15.09 -7.22
C ILE A 220 -9.45 16.62 -7.16
N PRO A 221 -10.42 17.22 -6.42
CA PRO A 221 -10.51 18.68 -6.32
C PRO A 221 -9.29 19.27 -5.62
N ASN A 222 -9.01 20.56 -5.90
CA ASN A 222 -8.05 21.30 -5.11
C ASN A 222 -8.56 21.48 -3.66
N ALA A 223 -7.65 21.45 -2.69
CA ALA A 223 -7.98 21.56 -1.27
C ALA A 223 -7.07 22.52 -0.53
N GLU A 224 -7.61 23.15 0.51
CA GLU A 224 -6.86 24.02 1.42
C GLU A 224 -6.23 23.26 2.58
N VAL A 225 -6.67 22.02 2.82
CA VAL A 225 -6.14 21.12 3.85
C VAL A 225 -5.92 19.75 3.25
N ILE A 226 -4.71 19.22 3.38
CA ILE A 226 -4.34 17.89 2.90
C ILE A 226 -3.76 17.12 4.08
N ILE A 227 -4.40 16.01 4.42
CA ILE A 227 -4.02 15.14 5.53
C ILE A 227 -3.63 13.77 4.99
N PHE A 228 -2.42 13.35 5.31
CA PHE A 228 -1.93 12.00 5.00
C PHE A 228 -1.92 11.16 6.27
N ASP A 229 -2.75 10.14 6.30
CA ASP A 229 -2.73 9.13 7.36
C ASP A 229 -1.93 7.90 6.90
N GLU A 230 -1.12 7.33 7.76
CA GLU A 230 -0.08 6.35 7.45
C GLU A 230 0.97 6.91 6.45
N ALA A 231 1.40 8.13 6.70
CA ALA A 231 2.29 8.91 5.82
C ALA A 231 3.66 8.26 5.56
N HIS A 232 4.09 7.28 6.38
CA HIS A 232 5.33 6.52 6.16
C HIS A 232 5.40 5.84 4.78
N GLN A 233 4.26 5.57 4.13
CA GLN A 233 4.19 4.94 2.81
C GLN A 233 4.39 5.93 1.66
N LEU A 234 4.27 7.25 1.91
CA LEU A 234 4.28 8.26 0.85
C LEU A 234 5.53 8.24 -0.03
N PRO A 235 6.77 8.15 0.52
CA PRO A 235 7.96 8.20 -0.31
C PRO A 235 8.02 7.10 -1.38
N ASP A 236 7.60 5.89 -1.04
CA ASP A 236 7.65 4.76 -1.97
C ASP A 236 6.50 4.80 -2.98
N ILE A 237 5.31 5.20 -2.54
CA ILE A 237 4.17 5.38 -3.44
C ILE A 237 4.44 6.54 -4.42
N ALA A 238 4.94 7.68 -3.94
CA ALA A 238 5.31 8.81 -4.79
C ALA A 238 6.30 8.40 -5.89
N SER A 239 7.35 7.65 -5.52
CA SER A 239 8.34 7.17 -6.48
C SER A 239 7.74 6.31 -7.60
N GLN A 240 6.67 5.56 -7.33
CA GLN A 240 5.97 4.78 -8.35
C GLN A 240 5.23 5.69 -9.36
N TYR A 241 4.57 6.74 -8.89
CA TYR A 241 3.77 7.63 -9.76
C TYR A 241 4.60 8.63 -10.55
N PHE A 242 5.72 9.08 -10.02
CA PHE A 242 6.68 9.90 -10.77
C PHE A 242 7.62 9.05 -11.64
N GLY A 243 7.52 7.73 -11.55
CA GLY A 243 8.16 6.77 -12.43
C GLY A 243 7.37 6.48 -13.70
N GLN A 244 7.92 5.60 -14.53
CA GLN A 244 7.27 5.07 -15.71
C GLN A 244 7.37 3.54 -15.69
N SER A 245 6.35 2.89 -16.23
CA SER A 245 6.36 1.43 -16.33
C SER A 245 5.67 0.97 -17.61
N LEU A 246 6.24 -0.07 -18.22
CA LEU A 246 5.61 -0.83 -19.29
C LEU A 246 5.41 -2.26 -18.83
N THR A 247 4.18 -2.70 -18.79
CA THR A 247 3.83 -4.05 -18.32
C THR A 247 3.31 -4.92 -19.45
N SER A 248 3.55 -6.22 -19.36
CA SER A 248 2.98 -7.20 -20.29
C SER A 248 1.45 -7.12 -20.35
N ARG A 249 0.81 -6.74 -19.23
CA ARG A 249 -0.65 -6.57 -19.18
C ARG A 249 -1.12 -5.46 -20.11
N GLN A 250 -0.48 -4.30 -20.11
CA GLN A 250 -0.81 -3.19 -21.03
C GLN A 250 -0.70 -3.65 -22.49
N LEU A 251 0.34 -4.42 -22.83
CA LEU A 251 0.54 -4.96 -24.16
C LEU A 251 -0.52 -6.03 -24.53
N PHE A 252 -0.84 -6.93 -23.60
CA PHE A 252 -1.89 -7.94 -23.82
C PHE A 252 -3.28 -7.32 -23.98
N ASP A 253 -3.62 -6.33 -23.14
CA ASP A 253 -4.89 -5.60 -23.23
C ASP A 253 -4.99 -4.83 -24.56
N LEU A 254 -3.88 -4.23 -25.04
CA LEU A 254 -3.80 -3.59 -26.35
C LEU A 254 -4.14 -4.58 -27.47
N CYS A 255 -3.47 -5.73 -27.52
CA CYS A 255 -3.70 -6.76 -28.55
C CYS A 255 -5.14 -7.30 -28.49
N LYS A 256 -5.68 -7.49 -27.29
CA LYS A 256 -7.06 -7.94 -27.08
C LYS A 256 -8.07 -6.93 -27.60
N ASP A 257 -7.91 -5.66 -27.26
CA ASP A 257 -8.84 -4.60 -27.67
C ASP A 257 -8.82 -4.41 -29.19
N ILE A 258 -7.65 -4.50 -29.84
CA ILE A 258 -7.55 -4.47 -31.31
C ILE A 258 -8.30 -5.65 -31.96
N ASN A 259 -8.13 -6.85 -31.42
CA ASN A 259 -8.83 -8.03 -31.91
C ASN A 259 -10.35 -7.91 -31.73
N ILE A 260 -10.81 -7.23 -30.68
CA ILE A 260 -12.22 -6.93 -30.47
C ILE A 260 -12.73 -6.00 -31.56
N VAL A 261 -12.08 -4.84 -31.76
CA VAL A 261 -12.47 -3.86 -32.79
C VAL A 261 -12.45 -4.47 -34.17
N TYR A 262 -11.45 -5.27 -34.51
CA TYR A 262 -11.40 -6.00 -35.78
C TYR A 262 -12.62 -6.89 -35.95
N ARG A 263 -13.02 -7.67 -34.95
CA ARG A 263 -14.13 -8.62 -35.06
C ARG A 263 -15.53 -7.97 -35.03
N THR A 264 -15.65 -6.82 -34.39
CA THR A 264 -16.95 -6.15 -34.21
C THR A 264 -17.18 -5.04 -35.21
N GLU A 265 -16.18 -4.18 -35.45
CA GLU A 265 -16.35 -2.92 -36.18
C GLU A 265 -15.62 -2.89 -37.52
N LEU A 266 -14.43 -3.50 -37.63
CA LEU A 266 -13.52 -3.37 -38.78
C LEU A 266 -13.15 -4.72 -39.39
N LYS A 267 -14.15 -5.56 -39.68
CA LYS A 267 -13.95 -6.91 -40.28
C LYS A 267 -13.29 -6.89 -41.65
N ASP A 268 -13.38 -5.76 -42.32
CA ASP A 268 -12.76 -5.51 -43.62
C ASP A 268 -11.25 -5.24 -43.55
N MET A 269 -10.68 -5.16 -42.34
CA MET A 269 -9.25 -4.93 -42.09
C MET A 269 -8.56 -6.12 -41.39
N PRO A 270 -8.38 -7.25 -42.05
CA PRO A 270 -7.77 -8.45 -41.44
C PRO A 270 -6.34 -8.22 -40.93
N GLN A 271 -5.65 -7.20 -41.44
CA GLN A 271 -4.32 -6.81 -41.01
C GLN A 271 -4.29 -6.40 -39.52
N LEU A 272 -5.36 -5.79 -38.97
CA LEU A 272 -5.44 -5.45 -37.54
C LEU A 272 -5.31 -6.70 -36.67
N GLY A 273 -6.09 -7.73 -36.97
CA GLY A 273 -6.03 -8.99 -36.22
C GLY A 273 -4.68 -9.70 -36.36
N THR A 274 -4.17 -9.81 -37.58
CA THR A 274 -2.90 -10.50 -37.86
C THR A 274 -1.72 -9.79 -37.16
N THR A 275 -1.71 -8.45 -37.16
CA THR A 275 -0.64 -7.68 -36.52
C THR A 275 -0.73 -7.79 -34.99
N ALA A 276 -1.93 -7.73 -34.42
CA ALA A 276 -2.13 -7.93 -32.98
C ALA A 276 -1.68 -9.34 -32.52
N ASP A 277 -2.02 -10.38 -33.29
CA ASP A 277 -1.60 -11.77 -32.99
C ASP A 277 -0.09 -11.95 -33.12
N THR A 278 0.55 -11.27 -34.07
CA THR A 278 2.01 -11.27 -34.22
C THR A 278 2.69 -10.59 -33.05
N LEU A 279 2.19 -9.41 -32.64
CA LEU A 279 2.69 -8.70 -31.48
C LEU A 279 2.53 -9.53 -30.20
N LEU A 280 1.40 -10.22 -30.02
CA LEU A 280 1.16 -11.09 -28.88
C LEU A 280 2.23 -12.19 -28.74
N LYS A 281 2.64 -12.80 -29.85
CA LYS A 281 3.74 -13.80 -29.86
C LYS A 281 5.07 -13.17 -29.42
N VAL A 282 5.40 -12.02 -29.99
CA VAL A 282 6.66 -11.31 -29.65
C VAL A 282 6.69 -10.93 -28.15
N ILE A 283 5.56 -10.52 -27.56
CA ILE A 283 5.46 -10.24 -26.13
C ILE A 283 5.72 -11.51 -25.30
N GLN A 284 5.17 -12.66 -25.71
CA GLN A 284 5.37 -13.93 -25.04
C GLN A 284 6.82 -14.40 -25.14
N ASP A 285 7.44 -14.29 -26.32
CA ASP A 285 8.84 -14.65 -26.55
C ASP A 285 9.79 -13.75 -25.72
N PHE A 286 9.52 -12.43 -25.68
CA PHE A 286 10.28 -11.51 -24.83
C PHE A 286 10.19 -11.90 -23.34
N ARG A 287 9.01 -12.30 -22.85
CA ARG A 287 8.85 -12.76 -21.47
C ARG A 287 9.79 -13.92 -21.13
N LEU A 288 10.00 -14.86 -22.04
CA LEU A 288 10.87 -16.01 -21.82
C LEU A 288 12.34 -15.61 -21.60
N LEU A 289 12.80 -14.53 -22.22
CA LEU A 289 14.16 -14.01 -22.05
C LEU A 289 14.43 -13.39 -20.67
N LEU A 290 13.38 -13.04 -19.91
CA LEU A 290 13.52 -12.47 -18.58
C LEU A 290 13.79 -13.52 -17.47
N GLY A 291 13.96 -14.79 -17.86
CA GLY A 291 14.29 -15.91 -16.96
C GLY A 291 13.07 -16.69 -16.47
N GLU A 292 13.34 -17.85 -15.88
CA GLU A 292 12.31 -18.73 -15.31
C GLU A 292 11.87 -18.25 -13.92
N GLY A 293 10.62 -18.51 -13.58
CA GLY A 293 10.05 -18.17 -12.27
C GLY A 293 9.82 -16.68 -12.06
N ASN A 294 9.84 -16.28 -10.80
CA ASN A 294 9.71 -14.89 -10.39
C ASN A 294 11.12 -14.28 -10.31
N GLN A 295 11.41 -13.37 -11.23
CA GLN A 295 12.71 -12.68 -11.30
C GLN A 295 12.51 -11.18 -11.05
N ARG A 296 13.50 -10.56 -10.43
CA ARG A 296 13.59 -9.11 -10.28
C ARG A 296 15.05 -8.70 -10.41
N GLY A 297 15.33 -7.67 -11.20
CA GLY A 297 16.72 -7.31 -11.45
C GLY A 297 16.92 -5.96 -12.12
N ASN A 298 18.18 -5.62 -12.30
CA ASN A 298 18.60 -4.38 -12.94
C ASN A 298 18.39 -4.47 -14.46
N TRP A 299 17.54 -3.57 -14.99
CA TRP A 299 17.24 -3.52 -16.42
C TRP A 299 18.44 -3.03 -17.25
N ARG A 300 19.21 -2.08 -16.74
CA ARG A 300 20.42 -1.59 -17.45
C ARG A 300 21.41 -2.72 -17.74
N GLU A 301 21.59 -3.65 -16.79
CA GLU A 301 22.48 -4.80 -16.96
C GLU A 301 21.88 -5.84 -17.91
N LEU A 302 20.61 -6.12 -17.77
CA LEU A 302 19.92 -7.09 -18.63
C LEU A 302 19.88 -6.61 -20.10
N PHE A 303 19.61 -5.33 -20.31
CA PHE A 303 19.53 -4.71 -21.65
C PHE A 303 20.86 -4.69 -22.41
N LYS A 304 22.02 -4.84 -21.74
CA LYS A 304 23.34 -5.02 -22.40
C LYS A 304 23.44 -6.36 -23.12
N GLN A 305 22.63 -7.35 -22.79
CA GLN A 305 22.66 -8.65 -23.43
C GLN A 305 22.08 -8.57 -24.84
N SER A 306 22.84 -9.06 -25.84
CA SER A 306 22.48 -9.00 -27.26
C SER A 306 21.12 -9.63 -27.58
N ALA A 307 20.76 -10.74 -26.91
CA ALA A 307 19.47 -11.40 -27.10
C ALA A 307 18.30 -10.53 -26.64
N VAL A 308 18.43 -9.90 -25.47
CA VAL A 308 17.41 -9.00 -24.90
C VAL A 308 17.25 -7.75 -25.77
N LYS A 309 18.37 -7.14 -26.18
CA LYS A 309 18.37 -5.96 -27.04
C LYS A 309 17.66 -6.23 -28.37
N LYS A 310 17.99 -7.33 -29.06
CA LYS A 310 17.32 -7.75 -30.31
C LYS A 310 15.83 -7.99 -30.14
N SER A 311 15.43 -8.60 -29.02
CA SER A 311 14.01 -8.85 -28.76
C SER A 311 13.23 -7.56 -28.46
N VAL A 312 13.86 -6.59 -27.80
CA VAL A 312 13.26 -5.25 -27.60
C VAL A 312 13.15 -4.50 -28.92
N GLU A 313 14.18 -4.55 -29.78
CA GLU A 313 14.15 -3.98 -31.12
C GLU A 313 13.00 -4.58 -31.97
N LEU A 314 12.81 -5.91 -31.89
CA LEU A 314 11.70 -6.59 -32.54
C LEU A 314 10.34 -6.15 -31.97
N LEU A 315 10.25 -5.99 -30.65
CA LEU A 315 9.03 -5.49 -30.00
C LEU A 315 8.69 -4.06 -30.47
N GLN A 316 9.71 -3.19 -30.56
CA GLN A 316 9.54 -1.83 -31.10
C GLN A 316 9.07 -1.85 -32.57
N GLU A 317 9.70 -2.65 -33.42
CA GLU A 317 9.31 -2.81 -34.81
C GLU A 317 7.84 -3.23 -34.95
N LYS A 318 7.39 -4.20 -34.15
CA LYS A 318 6.00 -4.69 -34.23
C LYS A 318 4.99 -3.70 -33.68
N ILE A 319 5.33 -2.94 -32.65
CA ILE A 319 4.46 -1.85 -32.13
C ILE A 319 4.39 -0.72 -33.16
N GLU A 320 5.48 -0.36 -33.81
CA GLU A 320 5.50 0.66 -34.86
C GLU A 320 4.67 0.26 -36.07
N PHE A 321 4.85 -0.98 -36.55
CA PHE A 321 4.05 -1.52 -37.63
C PHE A 321 2.55 -1.57 -37.28
N LEU A 322 2.22 -1.93 -36.04
CA LEU A 322 0.84 -1.89 -35.56
C LEU A 322 0.27 -0.46 -35.57
N SER A 323 1.04 0.53 -35.12
CA SER A 323 0.65 1.94 -35.16
C SER A 323 0.34 2.39 -36.58
N GLU A 324 1.17 2.03 -37.56
CA GLU A 324 0.93 2.35 -38.98
C GLU A 324 -0.33 1.69 -39.52
N VAL A 325 -0.59 0.43 -39.19
CA VAL A 325 -1.83 -0.28 -39.59
C VAL A 325 -3.07 0.38 -38.98
N ILE A 326 -3.03 0.77 -37.73
CA ILE A 326 -4.15 1.47 -37.05
C ILE A 326 -4.38 2.84 -37.71
N LYS A 327 -3.32 3.56 -38.03
CA LYS A 327 -3.37 4.90 -38.62
C LYS A 327 -4.15 4.96 -39.94
N ILE A 328 -4.17 3.88 -40.71
CA ILE A 328 -4.93 3.78 -41.96
C ILE A 328 -6.44 3.84 -41.71
N ALA A 329 -6.90 3.42 -40.52
CA ALA A 329 -8.32 3.32 -40.20
C ALA A 329 -8.79 4.37 -39.18
N LEU A 330 -7.99 5.39 -38.89
CA LEU A 330 -8.38 6.46 -37.95
C LEU A 330 -9.65 7.16 -38.42
N GLY A 331 -10.50 7.54 -37.46
CA GLY A 331 -11.82 8.16 -37.70
C GLY A 331 -12.91 7.19 -38.08
N ARG A 332 -12.62 5.88 -38.26
CA ARG A 332 -13.66 4.86 -38.57
C ARG A 332 -14.28 4.27 -37.30
N SER A 333 -13.60 4.37 -36.17
CA SER A 333 -14.04 3.87 -34.87
C SER A 333 -13.40 4.70 -33.75
N GLN A 334 -14.22 5.25 -32.86
CA GLN A 334 -13.70 5.97 -31.66
C GLN A 334 -12.85 5.07 -30.76
N THR A 335 -13.21 3.79 -30.67
CA THR A 335 -12.43 2.81 -29.92
C THR A 335 -11.05 2.65 -30.55
N LEU A 336 -10.95 2.59 -31.88
CA LEU A 336 -9.68 2.47 -32.58
C LEU A 336 -8.83 3.72 -32.41
N ASP A 337 -9.43 4.91 -32.44
CA ASP A 337 -8.71 6.18 -32.26
C ASP A 337 -8.07 6.23 -30.85
N SER A 338 -8.78 5.81 -29.83
CA SER A 338 -8.23 5.66 -28.47
C SER A 338 -7.14 4.59 -28.37
N ILE A 339 -7.27 3.47 -29.10
CA ILE A 339 -6.23 2.44 -29.19
C ILE A 339 -4.96 2.99 -29.86
N PHE A 340 -5.11 3.87 -30.86
CA PHE A 340 -3.97 4.53 -31.52
C PHE A 340 -3.17 5.39 -30.54
N GLU A 341 -3.84 6.26 -29.77
CA GLU A 341 -3.17 7.08 -28.75
C GLU A 341 -2.43 6.22 -27.71
N ARG A 342 -3.07 5.12 -27.30
CA ARG A 342 -2.45 4.16 -26.37
C ARG A 342 -1.24 3.46 -26.99
N THR A 343 -1.28 3.12 -28.25
CA THR A 343 -0.16 2.51 -28.98
C THR A 343 1.02 3.46 -29.06
N GLU A 344 0.81 4.74 -29.37
CA GLU A 344 1.83 5.77 -29.38
C GLU A 344 2.42 6.02 -27.98
N SER A 345 1.61 6.00 -26.94
CA SER A 345 2.08 6.09 -25.55
C SER A 345 3.00 4.92 -25.18
N ILE A 346 2.62 3.69 -25.50
CA ILE A 346 3.44 2.48 -25.28
C ILE A 346 4.76 2.55 -26.06
N LYS A 347 4.73 2.99 -27.30
CA LYS A 347 5.93 3.20 -28.14
C LYS A 347 6.91 4.18 -27.47
N ASN A 348 6.40 5.31 -26.98
CA ASN A 348 7.19 6.31 -26.28
C ASN A 348 7.76 5.78 -24.95
N GLN A 349 6.99 5.02 -24.19
CA GLN A 349 7.45 4.37 -22.95
C GLN A 349 8.59 3.38 -23.24
N LEU A 350 8.45 2.56 -24.28
CA LEU A 350 9.48 1.59 -24.66
C LEU A 350 10.76 2.27 -25.13
N MET A 351 10.67 3.37 -25.88
CA MET A 351 11.84 4.18 -26.27
C MET A 351 12.60 4.72 -25.05
N ARG A 352 11.89 5.25 -24.04
CA ARG A 352 12.51 5.74 -22.81
C ARG A 352 13.16 4.62 -21.98
N LEU A 353 12.58 3.42 -21.98
CA LEU A 353 13.17 2.24 -21.33
C LEU A 353 14.48 1.79 -22.00
N CYS A 354 14.67 2.11 -23.28
CA CYS A 354 15.92 1.86 -24.01
C CYS A 354 17.01 2.90 -23.74
N ASP A 355 16.62 4.13 -23.34
CA ASP A 355 17.57 5.18 -22.95
C ASP A 355 18.00 5.00 -21.49
N THR A 356 18.89 4.06 -21.27
CA THR A 356 19.35 3.69 -19.93
C THR A 356 20.43 4.60 -19.36
N ALA A 357 20.82 5.68 -20.04
CA ALA A 357 21.92 6.56 -19.63
C ALA A 357 21.48 7.64 -18.62
N ILE A 358 20.19 7.89 -18.46
CA ILE A 358 19.68 8.98 -17.61
C ILE A 358 20.01 8.71 -16.14
N VAL A 359 20.68 9.69 -15.51
CA VAL A 359 21.06 9.66 -14.08
C VAL A 359 19.86 10.02 -13.18
N GLY A 360 19.88 9.59 -11.93
CA GLY A 360 18.81 9.88 -10.96
C GLY A 360 17.60 8.92 -11.04
N TYR A 361 17.68 7.90 -11.90
CA TYR A 361 16.63 6.90 -12.04
C TYR A 361 17.17 5.47 -11.89
N CYS A 362 16.37 4.62 -11.24
CA CYS A 362 16.55 3.18 -11.21
C CYS A 362 15.81 2.55 -12.39
N TYR A 363 16.52 1.82 -13.23
CA TYR A 363 15.96 1.00 -14.30
C TYR A 363 15.93 -0.45 -13.85
N TRP A 364 14.77 -1.01 -13.70
CA TRP A 364 14.61 -2.37 -13.19
C TRP A 364 13.50 -3.12 -13.91
N TYR A 365 13.54 -4.44 -13.82
CA TYR A 365 12.52 -5.32 -14.36
C TYR A 365 12.05 -6.32 -13.32
N GLU A 366 10.85 -6.81 -13.53
CA GLU A 366 10.32 -7.95 -12.81
C GLU A 366 9.59 -8.90 -13.75
N SER A 367 9.55 -10.17 -13.37
CA SER A 367 8.76 -11.18 -14.05
C SER A 367 8.06 -12.06 -13.02
N MET A 368 6.78 -12.38 -13.28
CA MET A 368 5.96 -13.19 -12.38
C MET A 368 5.05 -14.10 -13.23
N GLY A 369 5.28 -15.39 -13.20
CA GLY A 369 4.55 -16.32 -14.03
C GLY A 369 4.66 -15.98 -15.52
N ARG A 370 3.54 -15.63 -16.17
CA ARG A 370 3.49 -15.20 -17.58
C ARG A 370 3.59 -13.70 -17.77
N GLN A 371 3.68 -12.94 -16.70
CA GLN A 371 3.71 -11.47 -16.74
C GLN A 371 5.13 -10.94 -16.56
N PHE A 372 5.33 -9.70 -17.00
CA PHE A 372 6.53 -8.91 -16.72
C PHE A 372 6.19 -7.43 -16.59
N GLY A 373 7.10 -6.70 -15.95
CA GLY A 373 7.13 -5.24 -15.89
C GLY A 373 8.54 -4.71 -16.13
N LEU A 374 8.64 -3.64 -16.88
CA LEU A 374 9.86 -2.84 -17.06
C LEU A 374 9.60 -1.47 -16.45
N HIS A 375 10.52 -0.98 -15.62
CA HIS A 375 10.28 0.19 -14.79
C HIS A 375 11.43 1.19 -14.84
N ILE A 376 11.09 2.47 -14.85
CA ILE A 376 11.98 3.61 -14.61
C ILE A 376 11.47 4.31 -13.37
N THR A 377 12.19 4.22 -12.26
CA THR A 377 11.78 4.78 -10.97
C THR A 377 12.75 5.87 -10.55
N PRO A 378 12.31 7.10 -10.24
CA PRO A 378 13.18 8.13 -9.71
C PRO A 378 13.74 7.70 -8.35
N LEU A 379 15.01 7.97 -8.10
CA LEU A 379 15.68 7.65 -6.83
C LEU A 379 15.20 8.57 -5.70
N THR A 380 14.86 9.81 -6.04
CA THR A 380 14.24 10.78 -5.14
C THR A 380 13.01 11.43 -5.78
N VAL A 381 12.06 11.80 -4.96
CA VAL A 381 10.88 12.59 -5.36
C VAL A 381 10.89 13.97 -4.68
N ALA A 382 11.96 14.25 -3.94
CA ALA A 382 12.09 15.42 -3.09
C ALA A 382 11.85 16.74 -3.84
N ASP A 383 12.45 16.91 -5.01
CA ASP A 383 12.32 18.14 -5.79
C ASP A 383 10.86 18.37 -6.21
N LYS A 384 10.24 17.37 -6.83
CA LYS A 384 8.87 17.47 -7.34
C LYS A 384 7.83 17.64 -6.24
N PHE A 385 7.94 16.84 -5.17
CA PHE A 385 6.98 16.90 -4.07
C PHE A 385 7.22 18.16 -3.23
N GLY A 386 8.48 18.57 -3.02
CA GLY A 386 8.87 19.79 -2.33
C GLY A 386 8.34 21.08 -3.01
N GLU A 387 8.38 21.15 -4.34
CA GLU A 387 7.79 22.25 -5.10
C GLU A 387 6.28 22.40 -4.82
N GLN A 388 5.55 21.29 -4.76
CA GLN A 388 4.11 21.33 -4.44
C GLN A 388 3.84 21.77 -3.00
N LEU A 389 4.66 21.35 -2.05
CA LEU A 389 4.59 21.79 -0.65
C LEU A 389 4.85 23.28 -0.49
N ASN A 390 5.82 23.81 -1.25
CA ASN A 390 6.23 25.21 -1.16
C ASN A 390 5.20 26.19 -1.74
N ASN A 391 4.22 25.72 -2.48
CA ASN A 391 3.15 26.53 -3.07
C ASN A 391 2.19 27.18 -2.04
N LYS A 392 2.40 26.98 -0.73
CA LYS A 392 1.73 27.63 0.43
C LYS A 392 0.20 27.82 0.34
N GLU A 393 -0.47 27.18 -0.58
CA GLU A 393 -1.92 27.30 -0.76
C GLU A 393 -2.71 26.42 0.21
N ALA A 394 -2.10 25.31 0.65
CA ALA A 394 -2.71 24.34 1.53
C ALA A 394 -1.91 24.12 2.82
N ALA A 395 -2.60 23.66 3.87
CA ALA A 395 -1.97 23.07 5.05
C ALA A 395 -1.71 21.58 4.78
N TRP A 396 -0.47 21.14 4.94
CA TRP A 396 -0.04 19.76 4.72
C TRP A 396 0.20 19.08 6.06
N ILE A 397 -0.53 18.03 6.36
CA ILE A 397 -0.45 17.30 7.63
C ILE A 397 -0.07 15.85 7.34
N PHE A 398 1.08 15.44 7.87
CA PHE A 398 1.60 14.07 7.74
C PHE A 398 1.49 13.37 9.09
N THR A 399 0.73 12.30 9.17
CA THR A 399 0.57 11.54 10.41
C THR A 399 0.76 10.05 10.20
N SER A 400 1.42 9.41 11.14
CA SER A 400 1.55 7.95 11.21
C SER A 400 1.87 7.52 12.64
N ALA A 401 1.83 6.22 12.89
CA ALA A 401 2.37 5.64 14.11
C ALA A 401 3.90 5.44 14.05
N THR A 402 4.49 5.53 12.84
CA THR A 402 5.87 5.13 12.56
C THR A 402 6.48 6.05 11.50
N LEU A 403 7.06 7.17 11.89
CA LEU A 403 7.73 8.15 11.02
C LEU A 403 9.13 8.50 11.51
N GLU A 404 9.27 8.60 12.84
CA GLU A 404 10.53 8.99 13.45
C GLU A 404 11.52 7.81 13.49
N VAL A 405 12.80 8.14 13.37
CA VAL A 405 13.92 7.23 13.54
C VAL A 405 14.96 7.89 14.44
N GLY A 406 15.25 7.27 15.60
CA GLY A 406 16.20 7.80 16.56
C GLY A 406 15.84 9.18 17.13
N GLY A 407 14.55 9.53 17.19
CA GLY A 407 14.05 10.80 17.71
C GLY A 407 13.94 11.92 16.66
N THR A 408 14.14 11.64 15.38
CA THR A 408 14.09 12.64 14.29
C THR A 408 13.24 12.20 13.11
N PHE A 409 12.79 13.16 12.29
CA PHE A 409 12.08 12.92 11.04
C PHE A 409 12.95 13.14 9.80
N ASN A 410 14.26 13.24 9.96
CA ASN A 410 15.18 13.61 8.88
C ASN A 410 15.05 12.70 7.66
N HIS A 411 14.98 11.39 7.85
CA HIS A 411 14.81 10.42 6.76
C HIS A 411 13.53 10.69 5.96
N PHE A 412 12.40 10.89 6.65
CA PHE A 412 11.11 11.17 6.01
C PHE A 412 11.13 12.51 5.26
N CYS A 413 11.68 13.56 5.89
CA CYS A 413 11.80 14.89 5.30
C CYS A 413 12.68 14.90 4.05
N GLN A 414 13.84 14.25 4.10
CA GLN A 414 14.77 14.16 2.96
C GLN A 414 14.14 13.43 1.77
N ARG A 415 13.44 12.34 2.01
CA ARG A 415 12.80 11.57 0.94
C ARG A 415 11.68 12.30 0.21
N LEU A 416 11.00 13.23 0.87
CA LEU A 416 9.88 14.00 0.31
C LEU A 416 10.22 15.48 0.04
N GLY A 417 11.44 15.95 0.31
CA GLY A 417 11.82 17.35 0.12
C GLY A 417 11.10 18.31 1.05
N ILE A 418 10.80 17.89 2.28
CA ILE A 418 10.16 18.74 3.29
C ILE A 418 11.24 19.53 4.03
N GLU A 419 11.44 20.79 3.66
CA GLU A 419 12.50 21.63 4.27
C GLU A 419 12.08 22.21 5.62
N GLN A 420 10.83 22.64 5.74
CA GLN A 420 10.32 23.31 6.94
C GLN A 420 8.95 22.74 7.31
N ALA A 421 8.90 22.05 8.44
CA ALA A 421 7.64 21.57 9.02
C ALA A 421 7.68 21.66 10.55
N GLU A 422 6.53 21.90 11.16
CA GLU A 422 6.39 21.66 12.60
C GLU A 422 6.45 20.14 12.83
N GLN A 423 7.23 19.70 13.82
CA GLN A 423 7.47 18.29 14.11
C GLN A 423 7.00 17.95 15.51
N LYS A 424 6.24 16.86 15.65
CA LYS A 424 5.72 16.38 16.93
C LYS A 424 5.86 14.89 17.06
N ILE A 425 6.42 14.44 18.17
CA ILE A 425 6.43 13.04 18.59
C ILE A 425 5.52 12.92 19.80
N LEU A 426 4.42 12.20 19.65
CA LEU A 426 3.44 11.94 20.69
C LEU A 426 3.50 10.45 21.06
N HIS A 427 3.92 10.19 22.28
CA HIS A 427 4.04 8.82 22.75
C HIS A 427 2.68 8.15 22.90
N SER A 428 2.67 6.84 22.87
CA SER A 428 1.47 6.05 23.14
C SER A 428 1.03 6.24 24.60
N PRO A 429 -0.29 6.32 24.89
CA PRO A 429 -0.80 6.41 26.25
C PRO A 429 -0.76 5.08 27.02
N PHE A 430 -0.24 4.01 26.41
CA PHE A 430 -0.18 2.69 27.01
C PHE A 430 1.00 2.54 27.97
N ASP A 431 0.80 1.76 29.04
CA ASP A 431 1.85 1.45 30.03
C ASP A 431 2.74 0.29 29.55
N TYR A 432 3.52 0.55 28.50
CA TYR A 432 4.39 -0.48 27.92
C TYR A 432 5.31 -1.18 28.92
N PRO A 433 5.92 -0.51 29.94
CA PRO A 433 6.73 -1.20 30.92
C PRO A 433 6.03 -2.35 31.65
N ASN A 434 4.73 -2.21 31.90
CA ASN A 434 3.92 -3.22 32.57
C ASN A 434 3.11 -4.12 31.61
N GLN A 435 2.73 -3.60 30.44
CA GLN A 435 1.92 -4.32 29.46
C GLN A 435 2.76 -5.17 28.49
N SER A 436 4.03 -4.84 28.25
CA SER A 436 4.81 -5.52 27.24
C SER A 436 6.21 -5.90 27.68
N LEU A 437 6.65 -7.08 27.22
CA LEU A 437 7.99 -7.61 27.45
C LEU A 437 8.70 -7.77 26.10
N LEU A 438 9.84 -7.08 25.92
CA LEU A 438 10.70 -7.23 24.74
C LEU A 438 11.83 -8.20 25.05
N CYS A 439 11.89 -9.32 24.35
CA CYS A 439 12.94 -10.32 24.50
C CYS A 439 13.82 -10.37 23.24
N VAL A 440 15.14 -10.26 23.47
CA VAL A 440 16.16 -10.66 22.48
C VAL A 440 16.91 -11.85 23.07
N PRO A 441 16.62 -13.08 22.64
CA PRO A 441 17.21 -14.29 23.26
C PRO A 441 18.74 -14.23 23.30
N ARG A 442 19.33 -14.76 24.39
CA ARG A 442 20.78 -14.74 24.55
C ARG A 442 21.48 -15.68 23.57
N TYR A 443 20.89 -16.85 23.37
CA TYR A 443 21.43 -17.91 22.51
C TYR A 443 20.54 -18.02 21.28
N LEU A 444 21.01 -17.47 20.16
CA LEU A 444 20.34 -17.52 18.87
C LEU A 444 21.24 -18.26 17.87
N PRO A 445 20.66 -19.08 17.00
CA PRO A 445 21.42 -19.67 15.90
C PRO A 445 21.95 -18.57 14.98
N ALA A 446 23.09 -18.82 14.36
CA ALA A 446 23.62 -17.87 13.37
C ALA A 446 22.68 -17.80 12.15
N THR A 447 22.37 -16.58 11.70
CA THR A 447 21.32 -16.30 10.70
C THR A 447 21.55 -16.90 9.31
N ASN A 448 22.73 -17.43 9.02
CA ASN A 448 23.12 -17.94 7.69
C ASN A 448 23.59 -19.41 7.70
N GLN A 449 23.21 -20.20 8.69
CA GLN A 449 23.54 -21.62 8.75
C GLN A 449 22.36 -22.47 8.27
N ASN A 450 22.64 -23.64 7.67
CA ASN A 450 21.62 -24.58 7.18
C ASN A 450 20.65 -25.06 8.28
N ASN A 451 21.02 -24.95 9.55
CA ASN A 451 20.25 -25.34 10.73
C ASN A 451 19.41 -24.21 11.36
N THR A 452 19.43 -23.00 10.81
CA THR A 452 18.78 -21.82 11.46
C THR A 452 17.28 -22.04 11.66
N LEU A 453 16.60 -22.61 10.66
CA LEU A 453 15.17 -22.88 10.69
C LEU A 453 14.82 -23.86 11.83
N GLN A 454 15.48 -25.01 11.84
CA GLN A 454 15.23 -26.03 12.86
C GLN A 454 15.52 -25.51 14.27
N ALA A 455 16.66 -24.84 14.47
CA ALA A 455 17.05 -24.31 15.77
C ALA A 455 16.10 -23.19 16.26
N LEU A 456 15.57 -22.36 15.35
CA LEU A 456 14.53 -21.39 15.70
C LEU A 456 13.21 -22.11 16.04
N GLY A 457 12.81 -23.11 15.29
CA GLY A 457 11.62 -23.92 15.55
C GLY A 457 11.67 -24.58 16.93
N GLU A 458 12.79 -25.24 17.24
CA GLU A 458 13.02 -25.90 18.55
C GLU A 458 13.00 -24.91 19.72
N MET A 459 13.54 -23.70 19.52
CA MET A 459 13.58 -22.66 20.54
C MET A 459 12.20 -22.01 20.77
N LEU A 460 11.45 -21.78 19.71
CA LEU A 460 10.21 -21.00 19.75
C LEU A 460 8.98 -21.83 20.09
N LEU A 461 8.93 -23.09 19.66
CA LEU A 461 7.76 -23.94 19.82
C LEU A 461 7.32 -24.10 21.29
N PRO A 462 8.20 -24.35 22.26
CA PRO A 462 7.78 -24.46 23.67
C PRO A 462 7.13 -23.18 24.21
N ILE A 463 7.54 -22.01 23.72
CA ILE A 463 6.99 -20.71 24.14
C ILE A 463 5.60 -20.51 23.52
N ILE A 464 5.46 -20.86 22.22
CA ILE A 464 4.20 -20.78 21.51
C ILE A 464 3.16 -21.70 22.15
N GLU A 465 3.55 -22.92 22.52
CA GLU A 465 2.69 -23.88 23.22
C GLU A 465 2.30 -23.40 24.64
N ALA A 466 3.26 -22.88 25.39
CA ALA A 466 3.02 -22.30 26.70
C ALA A 466 2.04 -21.11 26.64
N ASN A 467 2.03 -20.36 25.52
CA ASN A 467 1.10 -19.28 25.22
C ASN A 467 -0.22 -19.80 24.61
N LYS A 468 -0.38 -21.09 24.40
CA LYS A 468 -1.54 -21.71 23.73
C LYS A 468 -1.80 -21.12 22.33
N GLY A 469 -0.78 -20.94 21.52
CA GLY A 469 -0.84 -20.18 20.28
C GLY A 469 -0.91 -18.66 20.55
N ARG A 470 -1.97 -17.99 20.16
CA ARG A 470 -2.18 -16.52 20.28
C ARG A 470 -0.97 -15.72 19.79
N CYS A 471 -0.38 -16.17 18.68
CA CYS A 471 0.94 -15.74 18.25
C CYS A 471 0.96 -15.31 16.77
N PHE A 472 1.63 -14.19 16.51
CA PHE A 472 2.11 -13.83 15.18
C PHE A 472 3.59 -14.17 15.06
N VAL A 473 3.94 -14.94 14.02
CA VAL A 473 5.34 -15.20 13.61
C VAL A 473 5.60 -14.43 12.32
N LEU A 474 6.27 -13.30 12.45
CA LEU A 474 6.56 -12.36 11.38
C LEU A 474 7.94 -12.66 10.79
N CYS A 475 7.96 -13.22 9.60
CA CYS A 475 9.18 -13.61 8.90
C CYS A 475 9.59 -12.56 7.87
N THR A 476 10.89 -12.43 7.66
CA THR A 476 11.48 -11.53 6.66
C THR A 476 11.67 -12.18 5.29
N SER A 477 11.38 -13.48 5.16
CA SER A 477 11.43 -14.20 3.88
C SER A 477 10.35 -15.27 3.78
N TYR A 478 9.88 -15.52 2.56
CA TYR A 478 8.92 -16.59 2.27
C TYR A 478 9.48 -17.99 2.60
N LEU A 479 10.80 -18.18 2.43
CA LEU A 479 11.45 -19.45 2.76
C LEU A 479 11.35 -19.75 4.25
N MET A 480 11.70 -18.79 5.09
CA MET A 480 11.61 -18.94 6.56
C MET A 480 10.16 -19.10 7.01
N MET A 481 9.24 -18.32 6.43
CA MET A 481 7.81 -18.37 6.72
C MET A 481 7.24 -19.79 6.48
N ARG A 482 7.47 -20.34 5.29
CA ARG A 482 7.00 -21.70 4.95
C ARG A 482 7.65 -22.77 5.81
N GLY A 483 8.97 -22.70 5.97
CA GLY A 483 9.68 -23.70 6.75
C GLY A 483 9.29 -23.72 8.24
N LEU A 484 9.11 -22.56 8.89
CA LEU A 484 8.62 -22.51 10.26
C LEU A 484 7.17 -22.99 10.37
N ALA A 485 6.31 -22.65 9.41
CA ALA A 485 4.93 -23.12 9.42
C ALA A 485 4.87 -24.66 9.26
N GLU A 486 5.66 -25.25 8.38
CA GLU A 486 5.78 -26.72 8.23
C GLU A 486 6.30 -27.35 9.52
N TYR A 487 7.37 -26.81 10.09
CA TYR A 487 7.94 -27.31 11.36
C TYR A 487 6.90 -27.29 12.49
N PHE A 488 6.15 -26.20 12.65
CA PHE A 488 5.13 -26.11 13.69
C PHE A 488 3.93 -27.05 13.44
N ARG A 489 3.52 -27.26 12.18
CA ARG A 489 2.47 -28.22 11.82
C ARG A 489 2.87 -29.68 12.11
N GLU A 490 4.15 -30.02 11.94
CA GLU A 490 4.65 -31.37 12.21
C GLU A 490 4.85 -31.67 13.70
N LYS A 491 5.15 -30.64 14.49
CA LYS A 491 5.60 -30.82 15.90
C LYS A 491 4.57 -30.37 16.92
N SER A 492 3.46 -29.77 16.52
CA SER A 492 2.45 -29.21 17.42
C SER A 492 1.03 -29.52 16.92
N GLU A 493 0.09 -29.60 17.85
CA GLU A 493 -1.35 -29.72 17.55
C GLU A 493 -2.07 -28.38 17.41
N LEU A 494 -1.34 -27.26 17.50
CA LEU A 494 -1.91 -25.92 17.35
C LEU A 494 -2.35 -25.66 15.91
N SER A 495 -3.41 -24.87 15.73
CA SER A 495 -3.83 -24.40 14.41
C SER A 495 -2.80 -23.43 13.84
N ILE A 496 -2.11 -23.83 12.76
CA ILE A 496 -1.08 -23.02 12.10
C ILE A 496 -1.65 -22.43 10.82
N LEU A 497 -1.93 -21.15 10.86
CA LEU A 497 -2.44 -20.36 9.74
C LEU A 497 -1.26 -19.77 8.97
N LEU A 498 -1.17 -20.05 7.66
CA LEU A 498 -0.07 -19.59 6.82
C LEU A 498 -0.54 -18.56 5.81
N GLN A 499 0.19 -17.47 5.69
CA GLN A 499 -0.05 -16.50 4.62
C GLN A 499 0.03 -17.17 3.24
N GLY A 500 -1.04 -17.04 2.45
CA GLY A 500 -1.17 -17.62 1.12
C GLY A 500 -2.10 -18.82 1.06
N ASP A 501 -2.47 -19.44 2.19
CA ASP A 501 -3.43 -20.57 2.22
C ASP A 501 -4.86 -20.07 1.91
N MET A 502 -5.14 -18.82 2.24
CA MET A 502 -6.43 -18.15 1.97
C MET A 502 -6.28 -16.63 1.90
N PRO A 503 -7.32 -15.89 1.42
CA PRO A 503 -7.31 -14.43 1.40
C PRO A 503 -7.03 -13.82 2.77
N LYS A 504 -6.26 -12.70 2.82
CA LYS A 504 -5.80 -12.04 4.06
C LYS A 504 -6.93 -11.77 5.06
N ALA A 505 -8.08 -11.30 4.59
CA ALA A 505 -9.22 -10.98 5.45
C ALA A 505 -9.77 -12.22 6.16
N LYS A 506 -9.94 -13.34 5.43
CA LYS A 506 -10.41 -14.61 5.99
C LYS A 506 -9.40 -15.22 6.97
N LEU A 507 -8.11 -15.10 6.64
CA LEU A 507 -7.02 -15.59 7.50
C LEU A 507 -7.03 -14.86 8.86
N LEU A 508 -7.25 -13.55 8.84
CA LEU A 508 -7.37 -12.74 10.06
C LEU A 508 -8.65 -13.03 10.84
N GLU A 509 -9.77 -13.18 10.14
CA GLU A 509 -11.03 -13.57 10.74
C GLU A 509 -10.91 -14.91 11.46
N GLN A 510 -10.33 -15.90 10.79
CA GLN A 510 -10.06 -17.20 11.38
C GLN A 510 -9.13 -17.11 12.59
N PHE A 511 -8.04 -16.33 12.50
CA PHE A 511 -7.11 -16.12 13.62
C PHE A 511 -7.80 -15.51 14.84
N ILE A 512 -8.71 -14.55 14.65
CA ILE A 512 -9.47 -13.93 15.74
C ILE A 512 -10.49 -14.89 16.36
N HIS A 513 -11.13 -15.73 15.54
CA HIS A 513 -12.11 -16.72 16.01
C HIS A 513 -11.45 -17.92 16.69
N GLU A 514 -10.33 -18.38 16.15
CA GLU A 514 -9.55 -19.48 16.71
C GLU A 514 -8.54 -18.93 17.73
N THR A 515 -9.00 -18.65 18.95
CA THR A 515 -8.19 -18.01 20.01
C THR A 515 -6.87 -18.72 20.35
N HIS A 516 -6.62 -19.92 19.82
CA HIS A 516 -5.43 -20.76 20.08
C HIS A 516 -4.66 -21.08 18.79
N SER A 517 -4.59 -20.13 17.88
CA SER A 517 -3.89 -20.29 16.60
C SER A 517 -2.57 -19.51 16.53
N VAL A 518 -1.75 -19.90 15.57
CA VAL A 518 -0.48 -19.25 15.22
C VAL A 518 -0.57 -18.77 13.80
N LEU A 519 -0.39 -17.48 13.56
CA LEU A 519 -0.35 -16.91 12.22
C LEU A 519 1.11 -16.68 11.81
N VAL A 520 1.54 -17.38 10.76
CA VAL A 520 2.89 -17.25 10.18
C VAL A 520 2.81 -16.47 8.88
N ALA A 521 3.49 -15.31 8.83
CA ALA A 521 3.35 -14.36 7.73
C ALA A 521 4.62 -13.55 7.45
N THR A 522 4.70 -12.90 6.30
CA THR A 522 5.76 -11.96 5.92
C THR A 522 5.32 -10.49 6.08
N SER A 523 6.14 -9.57 5.60
CA SER A 523 5.98 -8.11 5.75
C SER A 523 4.60 -7.56 5.39
N SER A 524 3.86 -8.17 4.47
CA SER A 524 2.50 -7.73 4.12
C SER A 524 1.48 -7.82 5.27
N PHE A 525 1.78 -8.58 6.32
CA PHE A 525 1.00 -8.65 7.56
C PHE A 525 1.53 -7.73 8.67
N TRP A 526 2.70 -7.13 8.49
CA TRP A 526 3.22 -6.14 9.44
C TRP A 526 2.40 -4.84 9.40
N GLU A 527 1.73 -4.58 8.26
CA GLU A 527 0.89 -3.41 8.04
C GLU A 527 -0.60 -3.75 7.92
N GLY A 528 -1.47 -2.82 8.34
CA GLY A 528 -2.91 -2.89 8.10
C GLY A 528 -3.66 -4.00 8.82
N VAL A 529 -3.09 -4.60 9.88
CA VAL A 529 -3.72 -5.63 10.71
C VAL A 529 -4.08 -5.04 12.06
N ASP A 530 -5.35 -5.15 12.47
CA ASP A 530 -5.84 -4.70 13.78
C ASP A 530 -6.47 -5.89 14.52
N VAL A 531 -5.67 -6.54 15.37
CA VAL A 531 -6.12 -7.61 16.27
C VAL A 531 -6.05 -7.06 17.68
N ARG A 532 -7.15 -7.14 18.41
CA ARG A 532 -7.32 -6.63 19.79
C ARG A 532 -7.65 -7.75 20.74
N GLY A 533 -7.31 -7.54 22.00
CA GLY A 533 -7.67 -8.43 23.10
C GLY A 533 -6.89 -9.75 23.09
N ASP A 534 -7.50 -10.78 23.66
CA ASP A 534 -6.83 -12.05 24.01
C ASP A 534 -6.37 -12.90 22.81
N ALA A 535 -6.74 -12.55 21.58
CA ALA A 535 -6.36 -13.31 20.40
C ALA A 535 -4.85 -13.21 20.07
N LEU A 536 -4.18 -12.13 20.50
CA LEU A 536 -2.75 -11.90 20.23
C LEU A 536 -2.03 -11.45 21.50
N SER A 537 -1.17 -12.29 22.05
CA SER A 537 -0.32 -11.98 23.21
C SER A 537 1.17 -12.23 22.96
N LEU A 538 1.53 -12.79 21.79
CA LEU A 538 2.93 -13.05 21.42
C LEU A 538 3.19 -12.63 19.98
N VAL A 539 4.23 -11.81 19.78
CA VAL A 539 4.75 -11.46 18.45
C VAL A 539 6.20 -11.94 18.36
N ILE A 540 6.50 -12.75 17.36
CA ILE A 540 7.84 -13.26 17.11
C ILE A 540 8.31 -12.68 15.77
N ILE A 541 9.53 -12.14 15.75
CA ILE A 541 10.18 -11.60 14.56
C ILE A 541 11.48 -12.39 14.34
N ASP A 542 11.60 -13.03 13.16
CA ASP A 542 12.70 -13.95 12.86
C ASP A 542 14.07 -13.27 12.81
N LYS A 543 14.15 -12.06 12.27
CA LYS A 543 15.36 -11.21 12.25
C LYS A 543 14.99 -9.75 11.97
N LEU A 544 15.97 -8.84 12.09
CA LEU A 544 15.80 -7.43 11.72
C LEU A 544 15.39 -7.30 10.25
N PRO A 545 14.34 -6.51 9.94
CA PRO A 545 13.72 -6.46 8.61
C PRO A 545 14.50 -5.54 7.64
N PHE A 546 15.79 -5.81 7.46
CA PHE A 546 16.55 -5.17 6.41
C PHE A 546 16.07 -5.64 5.03
N THR A 547 15.90 -4.70 4.11
CA THR A 547 15.59 -5.01 2.72
C THR A 547 16.70 -5.86 2.10
N ALA A 548 16.33 -6.82 1.25
CA ALA A 548 17.29 -7.70 0.61
C ALA A 548 18.31 -6.89 -0.22
N PRO A 549 19.62 -7.20 -0.11
CA PRO A 549 20.67 -6.40 -0.76
C PRO A 549 20.67 -6.50 -2.29
N ASP A 550 19.96 -7.45 -2.86
CA ASP A 550 19.79 -7.66 -4.30
C ASP A 550 18.57 -6.92 -4.89
N GLU A 551 17.78 -6.24 -4.05
CA GLU A 551 16.66 -5.42 -4.50
C GLU A 551 17.15 -4.24 -5.36
N PRO A 552 16.68 -4.11 -6.63
CA PRO A 552 17.25 -3.17 -7.59
C PRO A 552 17.14 -1.70 -7.17
N LEU A 553 16.01 -1.29 -6.59
CA LEU A 553 15.79 0.10 -6.18
C LEU A 553 16.68 0.46 -4.97
N LEU A 554 16.83 -0.47 -4.01
CA LEU A 554 17.75 -0.27 -2.89
C LEU A 554 19.21 -0.16 -3.37
N LYS A 555 19.65 -1.03 -4.29
CA LYS A 555 20.99 -0.93 -4.88
C LYS A 555 21.24 0.42 -5.52
N ALA A 556 20.28 0.90 -6.31
CA ALA A 556 20.40 2.18 -6.99
C ALA A 556 20.44 3.36 -6.01
N ARG A 557 19.62 3.33 -4.95
CA ARG A 557 19.64 4.33 -3.87
C ARG A 557 20.96 4.31 -3.08
N ILE A 558 21.50 3.13 -2.80
CA ILE A 558 22.79 2.95 -2.13
C ILE A 558 23.93 3.57 -2.96
N GLU A 559 23.94 3.33 -4.28
CA GLU A 559 24.94 3.87 -5.18
C GLU A 559 24.82 5.40 -5.26
N ASP A 560 23.63 5.93 -5.44
CA ASP A 560 23.36 7.37 -5.47
C ASP A 560 23.78 8.06 -4.17
N CYS A 561 23.42 7.51 -3.01
CA CYS A 561 23.81 8.03 -1.71
C CYS A 561 25.34 8.09 -1.54
N ARG A 562 26.07 7.05 -2.00
CA ARG A 562 27.55 7.05 -2.00
C ARG A 562 28.15 8.12 -2.90
N LEU A 563 27.56 8.33 -4.08
CA LEU A 563 28.00 9.37 -5.02
C LEU A 563 27.81 10.77 -4.42
N GLN A 564 26.78 10.94 -3.59
CA GLN A 564 26.52 12.19 -2.86
C GLN A 564 27.35 12.32 -1.56
N GLY A 565 28.21 11.34 -1.22
CA GLY A 565 29.07 11.34 -0.05
C GLY A 565 28.37 10.91 1.25
N GLY A 566 27.17 10.33 1.17
CA GLY A 566 26.40 9.83 2.30
C GLY A 566 26.82 8.42 2.76
N ASP A 567 26.26 7.97 3.87
CA ASP A 567 26.38 6.60 4.39
C ASP A 567 25.09 5.81 4.17
N PRO A 568 24.99 4.99 3.10
CA PRO A 568 23.74 4.30 2.76
C PRO A 568 23.20 3.40 3.86
N PHE A 569 24.07 2.85 4.71
CA PHE A 569 23.62 2.00 5.79
C PHE A 569 22.89 2.80 6.86
N ASN A 570 23.45 3.93 7.28
CA ASN A 570 22.86 4.80 8.29
C ASN A 570 21.73 5.68 7.72
N ASP A 571 21.85 6.13 6.46
CA ASP A 571 20.91 7.10 5.89
C ASP A 571 19.68 6.44 5.24
N ILE A 572 19.78 5.17 4.80
CA ILE A 572 18.71 4.46 4.10
C ILE A 572 18.29 3.17 4.81
N GLN A 573 19.24 2.23 5.00
CA GLN A 573 18.88 0.87 5.41
C GLN A 573 18.40 0.79 6.87
N ILE A 574 19.06 1.46 7.79
CA ILE A 574 18.66 1.50 9.21
C ILE A 574 17.28 2.18 9.35
N PRO A 575 17.03 3.37 8.81
CA PRO A 575 15.72 4.01 8.92
C PRO A 575 14.56 3.15 8.40
N GLU A 576 14.70 2.57 7.21
CA GLU A 576 13.67 1.69 6.63
C GLU A 576 13.41 0.46 7.51
N ALA A 577 14.47 -0.18 8.00
CA ALA A 577 14.35 -1.34 8.89
C ALA A 577 13.74 -0.98 10.25
N VAL A 578 14.04 0.20 10.81
CA VAL A 578 13.46 0.70 12.07
C VAL A 578 11.95 0.92 11.91
N ILE A 579 11.52 1.61 10.85
CA ILE A 579 10.10 1.87 10.58
C ILE A 579 9.34 0.55 10.45
N THR A 580 9.88 -0.39 9.69
CA THR A 580 9.27 -1.72 9.51
C THR A 580 9.20 -2.48 10.84
N LEU A 581 10.27 -2.47 11.64
CA LEU A 581 10.27 -3.14 12.94
C LEU A 581 9.24 -2.53 13.91
N LYS A 582 9.12 -1.18 13.94
CA LYS A 582 8.11 -0.48 14.74
C LYS A 582 6.70 -0.93 14.39
N GLN A 583 6.41 -1.15 13.11
CA GLN A 583 5.11 -1.62 12.64
C GLN A 583 4.80 -3.03 13.17
N GLY A 584 5.78 -3.95 13.12
CA GLY A 584 5.63 -5.31 13.63
C GLY A 584 5.40 -5.34 15.14
N VAL A 585 6.26 -4.64 15.90
CA VAL A 585 6.13 -4.54 17.36
C VAL A 585 4.83 -3.86 17.77
N GLY A 586 4.40 -2.84 17.04
CA GLY A 586 3.16 -2.10 17.28
C GLY A 586 1.87 -2.91 17.09
N ARG A 587 1.95 -4.19 16.69
CA ARG A 587 0.78 -5.08 16.62
C ARG A 587 0.33 -5.60 17.98
N LEU A 588 1.25 -5.70 18.94
CA LEU A 588 1.00 -6.36 20.22
C LEU A 588 0.02 -5.59 21.12
N ILE A 589 0.25 -4.30 21.37
CA ILE A 589 -0.55 -3.50 22.30
C ILE A 589 -1.43 -2.52 21.52
N ARG A 590 -2.74 -2.70 21.58
CA ARG A 590 -3.79 -1.95 20.90
C ARG A 590 -4.80 -1.31 21.83
N ASP A 591 -4.95 -1.87 23.04
CA ASP A 591 -5.84 -1.40 24.07
C ASP A 591 -5.11 -1.33 25.43
N VAL A 592 -5.73 -0.63 26.38
CA VAL A 592 -5.24 -0.51 27.77
C VAL A 592 -5.23 -1.83 28.54
N THR A 593 -5.98 -2.80 28.04
CA THR A 593 -6.07 -4.14 28.64
C THR A 593 -5.14 -5.15 27.99
N ASP A 594 -4.59 -4.84 26.84
CA ASP A 594 -3.69 -5.75 26.11
C ASP A 594 -2.40 -5.96 26.90
N ARG A 595 -1.92 -7.20 26.90
CA ARG A 595 -0.66 -7.59 27.53
C ARG A 595 0.01 -8.68 26.70
N GLY A 596 1.34 -8.62 26.57
CA GLY A 596 2.02 -9.65 25.78
C GLY A 596 3.52 -9.44 25.66
N ALA A 597 4.16 -10.31 24.86
CA ALA A 597 5.59 -10.28 24.64
C ALA A 597 5.96 -10.17 23.16
N VAL A 598 7.07 -9.51 22.89
CA VAL A 598 7.72 -9.49 21.58
C VAL A 598 9.06 -10.21 21.69
N ILE A 599 9.30 -11.18 20.82
CA ILE A 599 10.59 -11.85 20.70
C ILE A 599 11.21 -11.46 19.37
N ILE A 600 12.42 -10.87 19.42
CA ILE A 600 13.18 -10.55 18.21
C ILE A 600 14.39 -11.48 18.17
N CYS A 601 14.38 -12.39 17.18
CA CYS A 601 15.40 -13.45 17.05
C CYS A 601 16.66 -12.97 16.31
N ASP A 602 17.17 -11.78 16.70
CA ASP A 602 18.34 -11.18 16.07
C ASP A 602 19.26 -10.50 17.09
N ASN A 603 20.40 -11.11 17.36
CA ASN A 603 21.39 -10.58 18.32
C ASN A 603 22.04 -9.27 17.86
N ARG A 604 21.97 -8.92 16.56
CA ARG A 604 22.49 -7.64 16.06
C ARG A 604 21.85 -6.44 16.75
N LEU A 605 20.60 -6.58 17.19
CA LEU A 605 19.87 -5.56 17.94
C LEU A 605 20.55 -5.13 19.25
N VAL A 606 21.29 -6.05 19.90
CA VAL A 606 21.95 -5.79 21.20
C VAL A 606 23.48 -5.81 21.11
N MET A 607 24.04 -6.33 20.01
CA MET A 607 25.49 -6.49 19.86
C MET A 607 26.12 -5.46 18.90
N ARG A 608 25.33 -4.77 18.10
CA ARG A 608 25.80 -3.78 17.13
C ARG A 608 25.45 -2.37 17.59
N ASN A 609 26.32 -1.40 17.32
CA ASN A 609 26.10 0.00 17.71
C ASN A 609 24.79 0.58 17.17
N TYR A 610 24.43 0.22 15.94
CA TYR A 610 23.17 0.66 15.34
C TYR A 610 21.91 0.09 16.02
N GLY A 611 22.05 -0.98 16.79
CA GLY A 611 20.93 -1.57 17.55
C GLY A 611 20.29 -0.59 18.54
N GLU A 612 21.08 0.37 19.05
CA GLU A 612 20.56 1.42 19.92
C GLU A 612 19.53 2.32 19.21
N THR A 613 19.71 2.62 17.93
CA THR A 613 18.74 3.36 17.12
C THR A 613 17.41 2.65 17.05
N PHE A 614 17.42 1.33 16.82
CA PHE A 614 16.21 0.51 16.88
C PHE A 614 15.55 0.54 18.24
N LEU A 615 16.33 0.29 19.30
CA LEU A 615 15.83 0.22 20.67
C LEU A 615 15.28 1.56 21.18
N LYS A 616 15.81 2.69 20.74
CA LYS A 616 15.28 4.03 21.06
C LYS A 616 13.97 4.33 20.33
N SER A 617 13.80 3.78 19.13
CA SER A 617 12.60 3.98 18.32
C SER A 617 11.44 3.03 18.68
N LEU A 618 11.71 1.95 19.42
CA LEU A 618 10.67 1.02 19.88
C LEU A 618 9.97 1.54 21.15
N PRO A 619 8.72 1.07 21.42
CA PRO A 619 8.05 1.35 22.69
C PRO A 619 8.91 0.97 23.90
N ASN A 620 8.78 1.73 25.00
CA ASN A 620 9.56 1.52 26.21
C ASN A 620 9.08 0.29 27.01
N SER A 621 9.15 -0.89 26.39
CA SER A 621 8.81 -2.18 27.01
C SER A 621 9.89 -2.62 27.98
N THR A 622 9.52 -3.38 29.02
CA THR A 622 10.49 -4.09 29.87
C THR A 622 11.31 -5.06 29.02
N ARG A 623 12.63 -5.07 29.20
CA ARG A 623 13.56 -5.82 28.34
C ARG A 623 14.14 -7.03 29.05
N THR A 624 14.27 -8.14 28.32
CA THR A 624 14.91 -9.37 28.81
C THR A 624 15.70 -10.07 27.71
N ARG A 625 16.59 -10.96 28.12
CA ARG A 625 17.29 -11.90 27.23
C ARG A 625 17.01 -13.36 27.59
N ASP A 626 16.08 -13.58 28.51
CA ASP A 626 15.73 -14.88 29.06
C ASP A 626 14.30 -15.27 28.60
N LEU A 627 14.22 -16.35 27.85
CA LEU A 627 12.96 -16.87 27.33
C LEU A 627 12.04 -17.41 28.44
N ASN A 628 12.60 -17.90 29.55
CA ASN A 628 11.80 -18.35 30.69
C ASN A 628 10.98 -17.19 31.29
N LYS A 629 11.55 -15.97 31.32
CA LYS A 629 10.83 -14.78 31.75
C LYS A 629 9.68 -14.42 30.81
N VAL A 630 9.83 -14.72 29.51
CA VAL A 630 8.73 -14.54 28.55
C VAL A 630 7.58 -15.49 28.89
N VAL A 631 7.87 -16.77 29.13
CA VAL A 631 6.84 -17.76 29.49
C VAL A 631 6.16 -17.36 30.79
N GLN A 632 6.92 -17.00 31.83
CA GLN A 632 6.38 -16.53 33.10
C GLN A 632 5.48 -15.28 32.93
N PHE A 633 5.92 -14.31 32.10
CA PHE A 633 5.15 -13.12 31.84
C PHE A 633 3.82 -13.41 31.11
N LEU A 634 3.82 -14.34 30.15
CA LEU A 634 2.64 -14.73 29.38
C LEU A 634 1.65 -15.58 30.21
N GLN A 635 2.15 -16.39 31.14
CA GLN A 635 1.34 -17.26 32.01
C GLN A 635 0.78 -16.55 33.25
N ASN A 636 1.43 -15.48 33.72
CA ASN A 636 0.89 -14.62 34.77
C ASN A 636 -0.27 -13.80 34.21
N GLU A 637 -1.38 -14.46 33.95
CA GLU A 637 -2.69 -13.80 33.78
C GLU A 637 -2.94 -13.00 35.05
N LYS A 638 -3.47 -11.79 34.92
CA LYS A 638 -3.85 -10.91 36.04
C LYS A 638 -4.43 -11.74 37.17
N MET A 639 -3.73 -11.83 38.29
CA MET A 639 -4.40 -11.97 39.54
C MET A 639 -5.22 -10.67 39.73
N ASP A 640 -6.54 -10.78 39.58
CA ASP A 640 -7.47 -9.71 39.85
C ASP A 640 -7.29 -9.13 41.28
#